data_25a9b5bc840ae2b5bb874780e8db0510
#
_entry.id   25a9b5bc840ae2b5bb874780e8db0510
#
_cell.length_a   1.000
_cell.length_b   1.000
_cell.length_c   1.000
_cell.angle_alpha   90.00
_cell.angle_beta   90.00
_cell.angle_gamma   90.00
#
_symmetry.space_group_name_H-M   'P 1'
#
loop_
_entity.id
_entity.type
_entity.pdbx_description
1 polymer ?
#
loop_
_entity_poly.entity_id
_entity_poly.type
_entity_poly.pdbx_seq_one_letter_code
_entity_poly.pdbx_strand_id
1 'polypeptide(L)'
;MSYNPSTGPRTLYDKVFDAHVVHKDENGSYLLYIDRHIIHEVTSPQAFEGLKNNGRVVRRTDCTLATVDHNIPTEPRNNFKSIDTFINQADSRLQVKTLEDNVKESGVPYFGMTEARQGIVHVIGPEQGFTLPGCTVVCGDSHTSTHGAFGCLAFGIGTSEVEHVLATQTIIQTKSKNMRINVSGKLSPGVTSKDLILHIIGLIGTAGGTGCVIEFAGEAIEDLSIEARMSMCNMSIEAGARAGMIKPDEKTFEYLKGRPLAPTGEEWEKGIKFWKTLHSDKGAHFDHDITLKAIDIIPTITWGTSPQDALPITALVPDPSKVSDPVRKGDMERALKYIGLEPNTPLQAIKVDKVFIGSCTNSRIEDLRNAAKVLVGHHIADNIVRAMVVPGSGLVKAQAEDEGLDKIFIRAGFEWREAGCSMCLGMNPDILQPGERCASTSNRNFEGRQGPLSRTHLMSPAMAAAAAVAGHFFDIRDFKYKDKDTPKIAVTGGKTDALENANYESTEHVVQPEEANSFDIEEDEIDDIPLSKTTRVASGPTGMKPFLSLSAVAAPLDKSNVDTDAIIPKQFLKTIKRTGLKVGLFYEWRFTKDPNGKDKETNFVLNVEPWRNAEILVVTGDNFGCGSSREHAPWALKDFGIQSIIAPSFGDIFYNNCFKNGLLPIRIPQKIILEKLIPIAKRGDKLTVDLPNQTIGDGEGNIIVDHFEVEEFRKHCLVHGLDDIGITLQKEAFITKYEEIRKAKYSFWEGGSKFLKFPFDPRIEKHTPLTTYDVVHQDW
;
A
#
# COMPACT_ATOMS: atom_id res chain seq x y z
N MET A 1 3.50 -4.86 -32.20
CA MET A 1 3.22 -3.49 -32.71
C MET A 1 3.92 -2.51 -31.81
N SER A 2 4.61 -1.51 -32.37
CA SER A 2 5.15 -0.40 -31.60
C SER A 2 4.00 0.33 -30.89
N TYR A 3 4.16 0.60 -29.58
CA TYR A 3 3.17 1.37 -28.83
C TYR A 3 3.29 2.84 -29.20
N ASN A 4 2.24 3.40 -29.76
CA ASN A 4 2.17 4.83 -30.11
C ASN A 4 1.26 5.53 -29.08
N PRO A 5 1.79 6.41 -28.20
CA PRO A 5 1.00 7.15 -27.23
C PRO A 5 -0.07 8.02 -27.89
N SER A 6 -1.13 8.34 -27.17
CA SER A 6 -2.16 9.25 -27.68
C SER A 6 -1.57 10.63 -28.04
N THR A 7 -1.97 11.20 -29.15
CA THR A 7 -1.51 12.53 -29.62
C THR A 7 -2.24 13.71 -28.95
N GLY A 8 -3.20 13.44 -28.05
CA GLY A 8 -3.98 14.46 -27.32
C GLY A 8 -3.35 14.85 -25.97
N PRO A 9 -4.02 15.80 -25.24
CA PRO A 9 -3.62 16.12 -23.87
C PRO A 9 -3.61 14.89 -22.96
N ARG A 10 -2.53 14.69 -22.20
CA ARG A 10 -2.30 13.51 -21.35
C ARG A 10 -2.27 13.88 -19.87
N THR A 11 -2.77 12.99 -19.02
CA THR A 11 -2.64 13.10 -17.57
C THR A 11 -1.21 12.79 -17.13
N LEU A 12 -0.87 13.13 -15.87
CA LEU A 12 0.40 12.72 -15.27
C LEU A 12 0.57 11.19 -15.34
N TYR A 13 -0.50 10.45 -15.01
CA TYR A 13 -0.50 8.98 -15.09
C TYR A 13 -0.23 8.49 -16.52
N ASP A 14 -0.91 9.05 -17.53
CA ASP A 14 -0.68 8.66 -18.92
C ASP A 14 0.78 8.86 -19.34
N LYS A 15 1.38 10.00 -18.98
CA LYS A 15 2.77 10.31 -19.33
C LYS A 15 3.76 9.30 -18.71
N VAL A 16 3.56 8.98 -17.42
CA VAL A 16 4.45 8.03 -16.74
C VAL A 16 4.22 6.62 -17.23
N PHE A 17 2.96 6.18 -17.38
CA PHE A 17 2.62 4.85 -17.88
C PHE A 17 3.20 4.62 -19.28
N ASP A 18 2.90 5.54 -20.22
CA ASP A 18 3.30 5.41 -21.62
C ASP A 18 4.84 5.38 -21.77
N ALA A 19 5.58 6.11 -20.91
CA ALA A 19 7.04 6.10 -20.91
C ALA A 19 7.65 4.76 -20.49
N HIS A 20 6.87 3.89 -19.85
CA HIS A 20 7.36 2.60 -19.32
C HIS A 20 6.81 1.38 -20.07
N VAL A 21 6.05 1.58 -21.14
CA VAL A 21 5.54 0.48 -21.96
C VAL A 21 6.67 -0.14 -22.79
N VAL A 22 7.05 -1.37 -22.46
CA VAL A 22 8.02 -2.17 -23.21
C VAL A 22 7.36 -2.78 -24.44
N HIS A 23 6.13 -3.29 -24.27
CA HIS A 23 5.37 -3.94 -25.33
C HIS A 23 3.87 -3.84 -25.03
N LYS A 24 3.07 -3.71 -26.09
CA LYS A 24 1.61 -3.79 -26.02
C LYS A 24 1.16 -5.03 -26.78
N ASP A 25 0.47 -5.92 -26.09
CA ASP A 25 -0.10 -7.12 -26.68
C ASP A 25 -1.37 -6.81 -27.49
N GLU A 26 -1.70 -7.65 -28.46
CA GLU A 26 -2.93 -7.52 -29.28
C GLU A 26 -4.22 -7.58 -28.45
N ASN A 27 -4.18 -8.27 -27.33
CA ASN A 27 -5.28 -8.38 -26.36
C ASN A 27 -5.47 -7.15 -25.46
N GLY A 28 -4.68 -6.08 -25.66
CA GLY A 28 -4.79 -4.82 -24.90
C GLY A 28 -4.02 -4.78 -23.58
N SER A 29 -3.31 -5.86 -23.19
CA SER A 29 -2.41 -5.82 -22.04
C SER A 29 -1.06 -5.18 -22.40
N TYR A 30 -0.36 -4.66 -21.39
CA TYR A 30 0.91 -3.97 -21.53
C TYR A 30 1.98 -4.67 -20.71
N LEU A 31 3.15 -4.87 -21.27
CA LEU A 31 4.35 -5.21 -20.55
C LEU A 31 5.00 -3.89 -20.07
N LEU A 32 4.92 -3.62 -18.78
CA LEU A 32 5.38 -2.38 -18.17
C LEU A 32 6.74 -2.60 -17.50
N TYR A 33 7.73 -1.76 -17.79
CA TYR A 33 9.03 -1.78 -17.12
C TYR A 33 8.93 -1.21 -15.70
N ILE A 34 9.68 -1.80 -14.77
CA ILE A 34 9.72 -1.38 -13.38
C ILE A 34 11.11 -0.81 -13.07
N ASP A 35 11.18 0.48 -12.74
CA ASP A 35 12.43 1.15 -12.43
C ASP A 35 12.99 0.81 -11.06
N ARG A 36 12.10 0.63 -10.07
CA ARG A 36 12.46 0.41 -8.67
C ARG A 36 11.61 -0.68 -8.05
N HIS A 37 12.27 -1.63 -7.45
CA HIS A 37 11.64 -2.72 -6.71
C HIS A 37 12.13 -2.71 -5.26
N ILE A 38 11.22 -2.55 -4.30
CA ILE A 38 11.55 -2.63 -2.88
C ILE A 38 10.99 -3.95 -2.35
N ILE A 39 11.79 -4.71 -1.63
CA ILE A 39 11.40 -6.01 -1.09
C ILE A 39 11.61 -6.08 0.43
N HIS A 40 10.82 -6.91 1.08
CA HIS A 40 10.88 -7.12 2.53
C HIS A 40 10.62 -8.59 2.89
N GLU A 41 10.76 -8.92 4.18
CA GLU A 41 10.80 -10.30 4.67
C GLU A 41 9.48 -11.08 4.52
N VAL A 42 8.33 -10.39 4.35
CA VAL A 42 7.02 -11.08 4.35
C VAL A 42 6.65 -11.64 2.98
N THR A 43 6.95 -10.93 1.91
CA THR A 43 6.50 -11.28 0.54
C THR A 43 7.60 -11.80 -0.36
N SER A 44 8.85 -11.79 0.07
CA SER A 44 9.99 -12.21 -0.73
C SER A 44 10.37 -13.70 -0.62
N PRO A 45 10.16 -14.44 0.48
CA PRO A 45 10.64 -15.81 0.60
C PRO A 45 10.17 -16.72 -0.53
N GLN A 46 8.87 -16.76 -0.81
CA GLN A 46 8.30 -17.61 -1.85
C GLN A 46 8.62 -17.12 -3.26
N ALA A 47 8.93 -15.82 -3.44
CA ALA A 47 9.38 -15.28 -4.71
C ALA A 47 10.81 -15.78 -5.04
N PHE A 48 11.73 -15.72 -4.09
CA PHE A 48 13.08 -16.27 -4.27
C PHE A 48 13.09 -17.79 -4.41
N GLU A 49 12.22 -18.50 -3.67
CA GLU A 49 12.03 -19.94 -3.84
C GLU A 49 11.58 -20.27 -5.27
N GLY A 50 10.63 -19.49 -5.83
CA GLY A 50 10.17 -19.64 -7.21
C GLY A 50 11.27 -19.40 -8.24
N LEU A 51 12.10 -18.37 -8.05
CA LEU A 51 13.28 -18.14 -8.90
C LEU A 51 14.22 -19.35 -8.89
N LYS A 52 14.59 -19.85 -7.71
CA LYS A 52 15.47 -21.00 -7.55
C LYS A 52 14.91 -22.25 -8.22
N ASN A 53 13.65 -22.57 -7.95
CA ASN A 53 12.99 -23.77 -8.48
C ASN A 53 12.92 -23.78 -10.01
N ASN A 54 12.91 -22.59 -10.63
CA ASN A 54 12.85 -22.42 -12.08
C ASN A 54 14.22 -22.08 -12.70
N GLY A 55 15.31 -22.10 -11.94
CA GLY A 55 16.66 -21.76 -12.41
C GLY A 55 16.81 -20.33 -12.90
N ARG A 56 16.01 -19.40 -12.34
CA ARG A 56 15.99 -17.97 -12.67
C ARG A 56 16.85 -17.17 -11.67
N VAL A 57 17.35 -16.04 -12.11
CA VAL A 57 18.15 -15.11 -11.30
C VAL A 57 17.47 -13.74 -11.24
N VAL A 58 17.88 -12.90 -10.29
CA VAL A 58 17.45 -11.50 -10.24
C VAL A 58 18.08 -10.74 -11.42
N ARG A 59 17.23 -10.14 -12.27
CA ARG A 59 17.66 -9.44 -13.50
C ARG A 59 18.43 -8.15 -13.20
N ARG A 60 17.92 -7.32 -12.28
CA ARG A 60 18.44 -5.98 -11.97
C ARG A 60 18.58 -5.79 -10.46
N THR A 61 19.69 -6.25 -9.91
CA THR A 61 19.98 -6.05 -8.47
C THR A 61 20.18 -4.58 -8.11
N ASP A 62 20.65 -3.75 -9.05
CA ASP A 62 20.82 -2.31 -8.92
C ASP A 62 19.49 -1.52 -8.91
N CYS A 63 18.41 -2.14 -9.37
CA CYS A 63 17.04 -1.58 -9.33
C CYS A 63 16.20 -2.14 -8.17
N THR A 64 16.79 -2.99 -7.33
CA THR A 64 16.12 -3.67 -6.21
C THR A 64 16.77 -3.27 -4.88
N LEU A 65 15.95 -2.94 -3.87
CA LEU A 65 16.40 -2.61 -2.51
C LEU A 65 15.63 -3.45 -1.50
N ALA A 66 16.31 -4.09 -0.57
CA ALA A 66 15.72 -4.91 0.47
C ALA A 66 15.86 -4.28 1.86
N THR A 67 14.85 -4.49 2.72
CA THR A 67 14.91 -4.15 4.15
C THR A 67 14.02 -5.08 4.96
N VAL A 68 14.09 -4.98 6.29
CA VAL A 68 13.20 -5.65 7.24
C VAL A 68 12.45 -4.61 8.06
N ASP A 69 11.13 -4.74 8.18
CA ASP A 69 10.31 -3.73 8.87
C ASP A 69 9.03 -4.28 9.52
N HIS A 70 8.50 -5.42 9.05
CA HIS A 70 7.20 -5.95 9.48
C HIS A 70 7.28 -6.86 10.72
N ASN A 71 8.23 -7.79 10.73
CA ASN A 71 8.35 -8.85 11.74
C ASN A 71 9.38 -8.57 12.82
N ILE A 72 10.07 -7.46 12.74
CA ILE A 72 11.11 -7.11 13.70
C ILE A 72 10.54 -6.44 14.95
N PRO A 73 11.07 -6.76 16.14
CA PRO A 73 10.75 -6.02 17.35
C PRO A 73 11.26 -4.59 17.28
N THR A 74 10.50 -3.64 17.86
CA THR A 74 10.90 -2.24 17.95
C THR A 74 11.45 -1.87 19.32
N GLU A 75 11.82 -2.87 20.12
CA GLU A 75 12.54 -2.69 21.38
C GLU A 75 13.97 -2.17 21.14
N PRO A 76 14.57 -1.46 22.14
CA PRO A 76 15.93 -0.95 22.01
C PRO A 76 16.94 -2.04 21.64
N ARG A 77 17.79 -1.77 20.63
CA ARG A 77 18.75 -2.73 20.07
C ARG A 77 20.13 -2.68 20.72
N ASN A 78 20.29 -1.99 21.85
CA ASN A 78 21.59 -1.85 22.55
C ASN A 78 22.23 -3.20 22.92
N ASN A 79 21.42 -4.24 23.14
CA ASN A 79 21.86 -5.58 23.47
C ASN A 79 21.71 -6.57 22.32
N PHE A 80 21.55 -6.10 21.09
CA PHE A 80 21.45 -6.97 19.93
C PHE A 80 22.73 -7.78 19.74
N LYS A 81 22.59 -9.11 19.73
CA LYS A 81 23.69 -10.06 19.49
C LYS A 81 23.53 -10.78 18.15
N SER A 82 22.32 -11.22 17.87
CA SER A 82 21.95 -11.90 16.63
C SER A 82 20.42 -11.91 16.47
N ILE A 83 19.95 -12.13 15.25
CA ILE A 83 18.53 -12.34 14.96
C ILE A 83 17.96 -13.50 15.78
N ASP A 84 18.75 -14.58 15.96
CA ASP A 84 18.31 -15.77 16.69
C ASP A 84 17.98 -15.50 18.16
N THR A 85 18.67 -14.54 18.77
CA THR A 85 18.49 -14.20 20.18
C THR A 85 17.55 -13.01 20.40
N PHE A 86 17.38 -12.16 19.40
CA PHE A 86 16.59 -10.93 19.51
C PHE A 86 15.14 -11.13 19.09
N ILE A 87 14.88 -11.90 18.02
CA ILE A 87 13.52 -12.18 17.56
C ILE A 87 13.05 -13.48 18.21
N ASN A 88 12.21 -13.36 19.24
CA ASN A 88 11.72 -14.50 20.01
C ASN A 88 10.73 -15.38 19.22
N GLN A 89 9.93 -14.80 18.34
CA GLN A 89 8.95 -15.53 17.53
C GLN A 89 9.64 -16.29 16.40
N ALA A 90 9.56 -17.63 16.42
CA ALA A 90 10.28 -18.51 15.49
C ALA A 90 9.96 -18.22 14.01
N ASP A 91 8.68 -18.01 13.69
CA ASP A 91 8.24 -17.74 12.30
C ASP A 91 8.73 -16.38 11.79
N SER A 92 8.66 -15.33 12.62
CA SER A 92 9.19 -14.01 12.29
C SER A 92 10.71 -14.07 12.08
N ARG A 93 11.42 -14.77 12.97
CA ARG A 93 12.86 -15.00 12.85
C ARG A 93 13.21 -15.71 11.56
N LEU A 94 12.45 -16.75 11.21
CA LEU A 94 12.65 -17.51 9.97
C LEU A 94 12.50 -16.63 8.73
N GLN A 95 11.46 -15.78 8.66
CA GLN A 95 11.26 -14.87 7.52
C GLN A 95 12.41 -13.88 7.37
N VAL A 96 12.85 -13.25 8.47
CA VAL A 96 13.98 -12.31 8.45
C VAL A 96 15.28 -12.98 7.98
N LYS A 97 15.60 -14.16 8.52
CA LYS A 97 16.79 -14.92 8.09
C LYS A 97 16.71 -15.36 6.64
N THR A 98 15.53 -15.82 6.19
CA THR A 98 15.34 -16.20 4.78
C THR A 98 15.58 -15.03 3.84
N LEU A 99 15.14 -13.81 4.20
CA LEU A 99 15.46 -12.63 3.40
C LEU A 99 16.97 -12.37 3.39
N GLU A 100 17.66 -12.40 4.55
CA GLU A 100 19.12 -12.20 4.62
C GLU A 100 19.88 -13.19 3.74
N ASP A 101 19.51 -14.47 3.79
CA ASP A 101 20.13 -15.51 2.97
C ASP A 101 19.90 -15.26 1.47
N ASN A 102 18.66 -14.91 1.10
CA ASN A 102 18.30 -14.65 -0.29
C ASN A 102 19.00 -13.42 -0.89
N VAL A 103 19.07 -12.31 -0.14
CA VAL A 103 19.77 -11.09 -0.63
C VAL A 103 21.27 -11.30 -0.72
N LYS A 104 21.85 -12.04 0.21
CA LYS A 104 23.25 -12.41 0.17
C LYS A 104 23.60 -13.27 -1.04
N GLU A 105 22.75 -14.24 -1.36
CA GLU A 105 22.93 -15.12 -2.52
C GLU A 105 22.73 -14.37 -3.85
N SER A 106 21.70 -13.51 -3.92
CA SER A 106 21.36 -12.78 -5.15
C SER A 106 22.15 -11.51 -5.38
N GLY A 107 22.83 -10.97 -4.36
CA GLY A 107 23.57 -9.70 -4.44
C GLY A 107 22.68 -8.45 -4.42
N VAL A 108 21.43 -8.56 -3.93
CA VAL A 108 20.51 -7.43 -3.75
C VAL A 108 20.97 -6.58 -2.56
N PRO A 109 21.06 -5.24 -2.70
CA PRO A 109 21.34 -4.33 -1.58
C PRO A 109 20.31 -4.50 -0.44
N TYR A 110 20.80 -4.50 0.81
CA TYR A 110 19.98 -4.81 1.97
C TYR A 110 20.28 -3.91 3.16
N PHE A 111 19.24 -3.33 3.75
CA PHE A 111 19.30 -2.62 5.02
C PHE A 111 18.74 -3.51 6.13
N GLY A 112 19.63 -4.22 6.80
CA GLY A 112 19.32 -5.15 7.90
C GLY A 112 19.05 -4.46 9.23
N MET A 113 18.71 -5.25 10.25
CA MET A 113 18.32 -4.73 11.58
C MET A 113 19.37 -3.85 12.27
N THR A 114 20.64 -4.01 11.96
CA THR A 114 21.76 -3.25 12.55
C THR A 114 22.25 -2.11 11.66
N GLU A 115 21.72 -2.00 10.47
CA GLU A 115 22.04 -0.93 9.52
C GLU A 115 21.32 0.37 9.92
N ALA A 116 22.05 1.48 9.99
CA ALA A 116 21.47 2.79 10.36
C ALA A 116 20.34 3.26 9.44
N ARG A 117 20.36 2.83 8.16
CA ARG A 117 19.34 3.14 7.15
C ARG A 117 18.13 2.20 7.17
N GLN A 118 18.14 1.20 8.06
CA GLN A 118 17.01 0.28 8.19
C GLN A 118 15.74 1.06 8.56
N GLY A 119 14.63 0.70 7.94
CA GLY A 119 13.34 1.34 8.17
C GLY A 119 12.23 0.75 7.33
N ILE A 120 11.07 1.38 7.44
CA ILE A 120 9.87 1.00 6.69
C ILE A 120 10.14 1.17 5.19
N VAL A 121 9.77 0.18 4.38
CA VAL A 121 9.99 0.15 2.92
C VAL A 121 9.60 1.45 2.21
N HIS A 122 8.50 2.11 2.63
CA HIS A 122 8.00 3.35 2.03
C HIS A 122 8.63 4.63 2.62
N VAL A 123 9.56 4.48 3.57
CA VAL A 123 10.36 5.58 4.13
C VAL A 123 11.76 5.56 3.52
N ILE A 124 12.41 4.40 3.48
CA ILE A 124 13.80 4.28 3.04
C ILE A 124 14.01 4.64 1.56
N GLY A 125 13.06 4.29 0.68
CA GLY A 125 13.18 4.61 -0.75
C GLY A 125 13.28 6.11 -1.03
N PRO A 126 12.32 6.94 -0.59
CA PRO A 126 12.41 8.39 -0.65
C PRO A 126 13.62 8.97 0.07
N GLU A 127 13.89 8.50 1.29
CA GLU A 127 14.96 9.00 2.15
C GLU A 127 16.36 8.82 1.52
N GLN A 128 16.55 7.74 0.77
CA GLN A 128 17.81 7.49 0.05
C GLN A 128 17.86 8.15 -1.34
N GLY A 129 16.77 8.74 -1.84
CA GLY A 129 16.68 9.19 -3.24
C GLY A 129 16.63 8.02 -4.23
N PHE A 130 16.22 6.83 -3.77
CA PHE A 130 15.95 5.68 -4.64
C PHE A 130 14.66 5.89 -5.43
N THR A 131 13.68 6.57 -4.83
CA THR A 131 12.45 7.05 -5.47
C THR A 131 12.73 8.37 -6.18
N LEU A 132 12.54 8.43 -7.50
CA LEU A 132 12.75 9.62 -8.32
C LEU A 132 11.49 9.95 -9.14
N PRO A 133 11.21 11.23 -9.45
CA PRO A 133 10.02 11.59 -10.20
C PRO A 133 9.91 10.88 -11.55
N GLY A 134 8.70 10.41 -11.85
CA GLY A 134 8.38 9.72 -13.09
C GLY A 134 8.81 8.25 -13.15
N CYS A 135 9.43 7.71 -12.10
CA CYS A 135 9.74 6.27 -12.03
C CYS A 135 8.49 5.42 -11.81
N THR A 136 8.55 4.16 -12.24
CA THR A 136 7.69 3.09 -11.74
C THR A 136 8.31 2.46 -10.52
N VAL A 137 7.51 2.29 -9.44
CA VAL A 137 7.97 1.71 -8.17
C VAL A 137 7.02 0.62 -7.72
N VAL A 138 7.53 -0.57 -7.41
CA VAL A 138 6.72 -1.65 -6.86
C VAL A 138 7.33 -2.24 -5.59
N CYS A 139 6.44 -2.78 -4.75
CA CYS A 139 6.81 -3.50 -3.53
C CYS A 139 5.71 -4.52 -3.20
N GLY A 140 6.07 -5.56 -2.50
CA GLY A 140 5.13 -6.54 -1.95
C GLY A 140 4.23 -6.00 -0.82
N ASP A 141 4.14 -4.68 -0.65
CA ASP A 141 3.28 -3.99 0.31
C ASP A 141 2.27 -3.08 -0.39
N SER A 142 1.03 -3.07 0.10
CA SER A 142 -0.08 -2.32 -0.52
C SER A 142 0.11 -0.80 -0.49
N HIS A 143 0.86 -0.24 0.48
CA HIS A 143 1.08 1.19 0.61
C HIS A 143 2.22 1.74 -0.25
N THR A 144 2.66 1.00 -1.26
CA THR A 144 3.66 1.42 -2.26
C THR A 144 3.24 2.70 -3.00
N SER A 145 1.93 2.97 -3.06
CA SER A 145 1.38 4.24 -3.57
C SER A 145 1.97 5.49 -2.89
N THR A 146 2.56 5.37 -1.70
CA THR A 146 3.31 6.44 -1.01
C THR A 146 4.30 7.16 -1.94
N HIS A 147 5.01 6.40 -2.78
CA HIS A 147 6.02 6.96 -3.71
C HIS A 147 5.41 7.84 -4.80
N GLY A 148 4.10 7.78 -5.02
CA GLY A 148 3.39 8.67 -5.95
C GLY A 148 3.41 10.14 -5.56
N ALA A 149 3.77 10.47 -4.31
CA ALA A 149 4.03 11.83 -3.85
C ALA A 149 5.14 12.54 -4.64
N PHE A 150 6.01 11.77 -5.29
CA PHE A 150 7.09 12.24 -6.16
C PHE A 150 6.71 12.24 -7.65
N GLY A 151 5.45 12.02 -8.01
CA GLY A 151 5.02 11.85 -9.39
C GLY A 151 5.43 10.50 -9.99
N CYS A 152 5.67 9.49 -9.15
CA CYS A 152 5.93 8.12 -9.56
C CYS A 152 4.63 7.36 -9.82
N LEU A 153 4.64 6.42 -10.75
CA LEU A 153 3.61 5.39 -10.82
C LEU A 153 4.01 4.26 -9.88
N ALA A 154 3.42 4.26 -8.69
CA ALA A 154 3.82 3.36 -7.61
C ALA A 154 2.63 2.56 -7.08
N PHE A 155 2.77 1.24 -6.99
CA PHE A 155 1.68 0.36 -6.56
C PHE A 155 2.17 -0.94 -5.94
N GLY A 156 1.34 -1.48 -5.02
CA GLY A 156 1.59 -2.76 -4.37
C GLY A 156 1.35 -3.93 -5.33
N ILE A 157 2.17 -4.97 -5.17
CA ILE A 157 2.13 -6.21 -5.94
C ILE A 157 2.11 -7.44 -5.03
N GLY A 158 1.62 -8.57 -5.53
CA GLY A 158 1.64 -9.84 -4.81
C GLY A 158 2.99 -10.57 -4.94
N THR A 159 3.16 -11.62 -4.14
CA THR A 159 4.40 -12.43 -4.10
C THR A 159 4.78 -13.02 -5.47
N SER A 160 3.82 -13.49 -6.26
CA SER A 160 4.09 -13.99 -7.62
C SER A 160 4.52 -12.87 -8.56
N GLU A 161 4.01 -11.64 -8.38
CA GLU A 161 4.47 -10.48 -9.14
C GLU A 161 5.84 -10.01 -8.65
N VAL A 162 6.17 -10.14 -7.35
CA VAL A 162 7.55 -9.94 -6.83
C VAL A 162 8.51 -10.88 -7.55
N GLU A 163 8.20 -12.17 -7.68
CA GLU A 163 8.99 -13.14 -8.45
C GLU A 163 9.14 -12.70 -9.91
N HIS A 164 8.04 -12.26 -10.55
CA HIS A 164 8.02 -11.80 -11.93
C HIS A 164 8.96 -10.60 -12.15
N VAL A 165 8.86 -9.57 -11.30
CA VAL A 165 9.72 -8.37 -11.40
C VAL A 165 11.18 -8.71 -11.10
N LEU A 166 11.48 -9.55 -10.13
CA LEU A 166 12.84 -10.02 -9.88
C LEU A 166 13.45 -10.72 -11.11
N ALA A 167 12.66 -11.56 -11.79
CA ALA A 167 13.12 -12.32 -12.95
C ALA A 167 13.27 -11.47 -14.23
N THR A 168 12.41 -10.48 -14.43
CA THR A 168 12.24 -9.82 -15.75
C THR A 168 12.37 -8.30 -15.72
N GLN A 169 12.33 -7.68 -14.54
CA GLN A 169 12.20 -6.23 -14.32
C GLN A 169 10.95 -5.61 -14.95
N THR A 170 9.96 -6.43 -15.28
CA THR A 170 8.71 -6.01 -15.90
C THR A 170 7.51 -6.65 -15.23
N ILE A 171 6.31 -6.11 -15.53
CA ILE A 171 5.04 -6.65 -15.06
C ILE A 171 3.98 -6.51 -16.15
N ILE A 172 3.07 -7.47 -16.27
CA ILE A 172 1.93 -7.38 -17.18
C ILE A 172 0.80 -6.63 -16.49
N GLN A 173 0.34 -5.53 -17.11
CA GLN A 173 -0.72 -4.67 -16.56
C GLN A 173 -1.72 -4.27 -17.64
N THR A 174 -2.95 -3.97 -17.21
CA THR A 174 -3.92 -3.18 -17.98
C THR A 174 -3.86 -1.72 -17.54
N LYS A 175 -4.12 -0.81 -18.47
CA LYS A 175 -4.11 0.63 -18.16
C LYS A 175 -5.34 0.97 -17.31
N SER A 176 -5.10 1.59 -16.15
CA SER A 176 -6.15 2.05 -15.23
C SER A 176 -6.86 3.29 -15.77
N LYS A 177 -8.06 3.59 -15.24
CA LYS A 177 -8.76 4.84 -15.46
C LYS A 177 -8.07 5.99 -14.74
N ASN A 178 -8.28 7.19 -15.23
CA ASN A 178 -7.80 8.44 -14.63
C ASN A 178 -8.86 9.03 -13.69
N MET A 179 -8.49 9.27 -12.43
CA MET A 179 -9.33 9.97 -11.46
C MET A 179 -8.59 11.19 -10.92
N ARG A 180 -9.25 12.35 -10.83
CA ARG A 180 -8.68 13.53 -10.20
C ARG A 180 -9.48 13.91 -8.96
N ILE A 181 -8.76 14.27 -7.88
CA ILE A 181 -9.32 14.90 -6.70
C ILE A 181 -8.63 16.25 -6.54
N ASN A 182 -9.37 17.31 -6.86
CA ASN A 182 -8.89 18.69 -6.83
C ASN A 182 -9.34 19.37 -5.54
N VAL A 183 -8.40 19.87 -4.72
CA VAL A 183 -8.68 20.52 -3.44
C VAL A 183 -8.30 21.98 -3.51
N SER A 184 -9.31 22.86 -3.61
CA SER A 184 -9.13 24.30 -3.76
C SER A 184 -8.97 25.01 -2.41
N GLY A 185 -8.20 26.11 -2.41
CA GLY A 185 -7.96 26.92 -1.21
C GLY A 185 -6.93 26.31 -0.26
N LYS A 186 -6.94 26.76 1.00
CA LYS A 186 -5.97 26.35 2.03
C LYS A 186 -6.64 25.62 3.18
N LEU A 187 -5.96 24.63 3.74
CA LEU A 187 -6.38 23.92 4.95
C LEU A 187 -6.41 24.87 6.16
N SER A 188 -7.40 24.71 7.02
CA SER A 188 -7.52 25.47 8.25
C SER A 188 -6.45 25.07 9.27
N PRO A 189 -6.03 25.96 10.17
CA PRO A 189 -5.12 25.62 11.27
C PRO A 189 -5.61 24.41 12.07
N GLY A 190 -4.73 23.45 12.34
CA GLY A 190 -5.04 22.20 13.04
C GLY A 190 -5.53 21.06 12.13
N VAL A 191 -5.75 21.33 10.84
CA VAL A 191 -6.08 20.31 9.83
C VAL A 191 -4.82 19.89 9.09
N THR A 192 -4.62 18.58 8.94
CA THR A 192 -3.44 18.00 8.30
C THR A 192 -3.81 17.18 7.05
N SER A 193 -2.80 16.72 6.32
CA SER A 193 -2.99 15.78 5.20
C SER A 193 -3.71 14.50 5.62
N LYS A 194 -3.54 14.04 6.88
CA LYS A 194 -4.25 12.87 7.40
C LYS A 194 -5.75 13.11 7.50
N ASP A 195 -6.15 14.30 7.96
CA ASP A 195 -7.56 14.69 8.04
C ASP A 195 -8.17 14.79 6.65
N LEU A 196 -7.41 15.39 5.69
CA LEU A 196 -7.82 15.52 4.31
C LEU A 196 -8.06 14.16 3.66
N ILE A 197 -7.11 13.22 3.77
CA ILE A 197 -7.28 11.91 3.13
C ILE A 197 -8.37 11.06 3.80
N LEU A 198 -8.51 11.13 5.12
CA LEU A 198 -9.62 10.49 5.83
C LEU A 198 -10.98 11.06 5.40
N HIS A 199 -11.08 12.38 5.25
CA HIS A 199 -12.28 13.04 4.71
C HIS A 199 -12.61 12.54 3.30
N ILE A 200 -11.62 12.48 2.41
CA ILE A 200 -11.78 11.96 1.05
C ILE A 200 -12.30 10.52 1.07
N ILE A 201 -11.67 9.63 1.84
CA ILE A 201 -12.08 8.23 1.94
C ILE A 201 -13.49 8.11 2.54
N GLY A 202 -13.82 8.92 3.54
CA GLY A 202 -15.18 8.99 4.10
C GLY A 202 -16.23 9.42 3.09
N LEU A 203 -15.85 10.28 2.13
CA LEU A 203 -16.73 10.79 1.08
C LEU A 203 -16.97 9.78 -0.05
N ILE A 204 -15.88 9.18 -0.58
CA ILE A 204 -15.97 8.31 -1.77
C ILE A 204 -16.08 6.81 -1.43
N GLY A 205 -15.85 6.44 -0.17
CA GLY A 205 -15.80 5.06 0.30
C GLY A 205 -14.52 4.32 -0.08
N THR A 206 -14.36 3.11 0.46
CA THR A 206 -13.18 2.24 0.21
C THR A 206 -13.16 1.60 -1.18
N ALA A 207 -14.21 1.76 -1.97
CA ALA A 207 -14.30 1.29 -3.35
C ALA A 207 -14.34 2.43 -4.39
N GLY A 208 -14.37 3.71 -3.95
CA GLY A 208 -14.58 4.85 -4.84
C GLY A 208 -13.51 5.05 -5.91
N GLY A 209 -12.28 4.60 -5.65
CA GLY A 209 -11.15 4.66 -6.59
C GLY A 209 -10.83 3.35 -7.31
N THR A 210 -11.68 2.31 -7.18
CA THR A 210 -11.40 1.00 -7.77
C THR A 210 -11.21 1.08 -9.29
N GLY A 211 -10.11 0.50 -9.77
CA GLY A 211 -9.72 0.53 -11.19
C GLY A 211 -9.14 1.86 -11.67
N CYS A 212 -8.89 2.81 -10.76
CA CYS A 212 -8.35 4.12 -11.06
C CYS A 212 -6.94 4.33 -10.50
N VAL A 213 -6.22 5.26 -11.12
CA VAL A 213 -5.09 5.98 -10.51
C VAL A 213 -5.60 7.37 -10.15
N ILE A 214 -5.44 7.77 -8.88
CA ILE A 214 -5.90 9.07 -8.37
C ILE A 214 -4.78 10.09 -8.52
N GLU A 215 -5.03 11.19 -9.24
CA GLU A 215 -4.19 12.38 -9.19
C GLU A 215 -4.78 13.37 -8.17
N PHE A 216 -4.03 13.64 -7.10
CA PHE A 216 -4.36 14.69 -6.14
C PHE A 216 -3.80 16.02 -6.66
N ALA A 217 -4.65 17.03 -6.75
CA ALA A 217 -4.34 18.33 -7.35
C ALA A 217 -5.00 19.48 -6.58
N GLY A 218 -4.65 20.70 -6.95
CA GLY A 218 -5.21 21.94 -6.40
C GLY A 218 -4.31 22.61 -5.37
N GLU A 219 -4.67 23.86 -5.03
CA GLU A 219 -3.85 24.73 -4.18
C GLU A 219 -3.50 24.10 -2.83
N ALA A 220 -4.45 23.43 -2.19
CA ALA A 220 -4.20 22.77 -0.90
C ALA A 220 -3.18 21.65 -1.01
N ILE A 221 -3.15 20.90 -2.13
CA ILE A 221 -2.19 19.81 -2.35
C ILE A 221 -0.80 20.37 -2.67
N GLU A 222 -0.73 21.44 -3.45
CA GLU A 222 0.53 22.13 -3.78
C GLU A 222 1.17 22.76 -2.53
N ASP A 223 0.35 23.19 -1.56
CA ASP A 223 0.82 23.77 -0.30
C ASP A 223 1.39 22.74 0.68
N LEU A 224 1.06 21.44 0.54
CA LEU A 224 1.57 20.35 1.38
C LEU A 224 3.10 20.17 1.26
N SER A 225 3.75 19.80 2.37
CA SER A 225 5.11 19.25 2.38
C SER A 225 5.18 17.90 1.66
N ILE A 226 6.39 17.43 1.35
CA ILE A 226 6.57 16.11 0.74
C ILE A 226 6.13 14.98 1.68
N GLU A 227 6.37 15.09 2.99
CA GLU A 227 5.91 14.15 4.01
C GLU A 227 4.38 14.08 4.03
N ALA A 228 3.72 15.21 3.97
CA ALA A 228 2.26 15.30 3.90
C ALA A 228 1.70 14.71 2.60
N ARG A 229 2.36 14.95 1.45
CA ARG A 229 2.00 14.33 0.15
C ARG A 229 2.18 12.80 0.19
N MET A 230 3.25 12.31 0.84
CA MET A 230 3.45 10.88 1.06
C MET A 230 2.32 10.26 1.88
N SER A 231 1.83 10.95 2.92
CA SER A 231 0.67 10.50 3.70
C SER A 231 -0.61 10.43 2.86
N MET A 232 -0.85 11.41 1.96
CA MET A 232 -1.97 11.41 1.03
C MET A 232 -1.91 10.22 0.07
N CYS A 233 -0.80 10.07 -0.65
CA CYS A 233 -0.62 8.98 -1.60
C CYS A 233 -0.61 7.60 -0.93
N ASN A 234 -0.07 7.49 0.30
CA ASN A 234 -0.08 6.28 1.10
C ASN A 234 -1.48 5.71 1.24
N MET A 235 -2.45 6.55 1.57
CA MET A 235 -3.83 6.11 1.84
C MET A 235 -4.75 6.12 0.61
N SER A 236 -4.25 6.32 -0.61
CA SER A 236 -5.04 6.17 -1.83
C SER A 236 -5.56 4.74 -2.02
N ILE A 237 -4.81 3.74 -1.56
CA ILE A 237 -5.25 2.34 -1.58
C ILE A 237 -6.46 2.09 -0.67
N GLU A 238 -6.63 2.88 0.40
CA GLU A 238 -7.79 2.79 1.29
C GLU A 238 -9.06 3.32 0.63
N ALA A 239 -8.93 4.13 -0.43
CA ALA A 239 -10.02 4.52 -1.31
C ALA A 239 -10.26 3.48 -2.45
N GLY A 240 -9.53 2.37 -2.46
CA GLY A 240 -9.61 1.34 -3.49
C GLY A 240 -8.80 1.61 -4.75
N ALA A 241 -8.07 2.71 -4.83
CA ALA A 241 -7.30 3.07 -6.01
C ALA A 241 -6.05 2.18 -6.21
N ARG A 242 -5.64 2.00 -7.46
CA ARG A 242 -4.40 1.30 -7.82
C ARG A 242 -3.16 2.04 -7.34
N ALA A 243 -3.17 3.37 -7.49
CA ALA A 243 -2.10 4.28 -7.07
C ALA A 243 -2.66 5.67 -6.77
N GLY A 244 -1.91 6.48 -6.04
CA GLY A 244 -2.13 7.91 -5.89
C GLY A 244 -0.90 8.65 -6.39
N MET A 245 -1.09 9.76 -7.10
CA MET A 245 0.00 10.55 -7.69
C MET A 245 -0.18 12.03 -7.39
N ILE A 246 0.94 12.72 -7.20
CA ILE A 246 0.98 14.19 -7.12
C ILE A 246 2.09 14.68 -8.05
N LYS A 247 1.82 15.72 -8.84
CA LYS A 247 2.84 16.29 -9.73
C LYS A 247 4.08 16.70 -8.93
N PRO A 248 5.31 16.38 -9.38
CA PRO A 248 6.52 16.86 -8.74
C PRO A 248 6.67 18.38 -8.98
N ASP A 249 7.20 19.07 -7.99
CA ASP A 249 7.46 20.50 -7.99
C ASP A 249 8.77 20.84 -7.27
N GLU A 250 9.05 22.10 -7.05
CA GLU A 250 10.26 22.57 -6.38
C GLU A 250 10.45 21.93 -5.00
N LYS A 251 9.38 21.70 -4.20
CA LYS A 251 9.47 21.02 -2.90
C LYS A 251 9.97 19.57 -3.07
N THR A 252 9.50 18.89 -4.15
CA THR A 252 9.96 17.54 -4.49
C THR A 252 11.46 17.55 -4.85
N PHE A 253 11.90 18.54 -5.61
CA PHE A 253 13.29 18.64 -6.04
C PHE A 253 14.21 18.98 -4.87
N GLU A 254 13.82 19.90 -4.00
CA GLU A 254 14.55 20.25 -2.77
C GLU A 254 14.69 19.03 -1.84
N TYR A 255 13.62 18.25 -1.65
CA TYR A 255 13.66 17.04 -0.84
C TYR A 255 14.64 16.00 -1.38
N LEU A 256 14.76 15.85 -2.70
CA LEU A 256 15.63 14.86 -3.34
C LEU A 256 17.10 15.33 -3.49
N LYS A 257 17.33 16.64 -3.52
CA LYS A 257 18.65 17.21 -3.75
C LYS A 257 19.64 16.74 -2.68
N GLY A 258 20.76 16.16 -3.12
CA GLY A 258 21.81 15.67 -2.21
C GLY A 258 21.53 14.32 -1.55
N ARG A 259 20.39 13.67 -1.80
CA ARG A 259 20.15 12.30 -1.32
C ARG A 259 21.15 11.32 -1.95
N PRO A 260 21.58 10.27 -1.22
CA PRO A 260 22.69 9.41 -1.65
C PRO A 260 22.56 8.81 -3.05
N LEU A 261 21.34 8.48 -3.48
CA LEU A 261 21.05 7.85 -4.77
C LEU A 261 20.42 8.79 -5.79
N ALA A 262 20.13 10.03 -5.39
CA ALA A 262 19.68 11.04 -6.32
C ALA A 262 20.79 11.36 -7.34
N PRO A 263 20.45 11.73 -8.60
CA PRO A 263 21.44 12.16 -9.57
C PRO A 263 22.14 13.43 -9.12
N THR A 264 23.34 13.67 -9.63
CA THR A 264 24.16 14.85 -9.30
C THR A 264 24.73 15.49 -10.57
N GLY A 265 25.10 16.78 -10.51
CA GLY A 265 25.70 17.49 -11.64
C GLY A 265 24.79 17.53 -12.87
N GLU A 266 25.33 17.21 -14.04
CA GLU A 266 24.59 17.25 -15.32
C GLU A 266 23.38 16.32 -15.33
N GLU A 267 23.46 15.15 -14.68
CA GLU A 267 22.34 14.22 -14.60
C GLU A 267 21.18 14.78 -13.74
N TRP A 268 21.51 15.55 -12.70
CA TRP A 268 20.49 16.29 -11.94
C TRP A 268 19.76 17.30 -12.80
N GLU A 269 20.49 18.10 -13.57
CA GLU A 269 19.89 19.12 -14.45
C GLU A 269 19.02 18.50 -15.57
N LYS A 270 19.47 17.37 -16.14
CA LYS A 270 18.64 16.60 -17.08
C LYS A 270 17.39 16.07 -16.39
N GLY A 271 17.52 15.56 -15.18
CA GLY A 271 16.39 15.09 -14.37
C GLY A 271 15.38 16.21 -14.12
N ILE A 272 15.83 17.39 -13.64
CA ILE A 272 14.96 18.55 -13.38
C ILE A 272 14.20 18.95 -14.65
N LYS A 273 14.90 19.02 -15.80
CA LYS A 273 14.26 19.37 -17.07
C LYS A 273 13.13 18.40 -17.42
N PHE A 274 13.35 17.12 -17.25
CA PHE A 274 12.33 16.10 -17.48
C PHE A 274 11.22 16.13 -16.42
N TRP A 275 11.56 16.20 -15.13
CA TRP A 275 10.60 16.16 -14.05
C TRP A 275 9.60 17.31 -14.07
N LYS A 276 10.01 18.49 -14.55
CA LYS A 276 9.13 19.65 -14.76
C LYS A 276 8.05 19.41 -15.82
N THR A 277 8.20 18.40 -16.69
CA THR A 277 7.18 18.01 -17.68
C THR A 277 6.10 17.08 -17.11
N LEU A 278 6.33 16.55 -15.91
CA LEU A 278 5.46 15.57 -15.25
C LEU A 278 4.29 16.25 -14.54
N HIS A 279 3.33 16.70 -15.30
CA HIS A 279 2.05 17.24 -14.86
C HIS A 279 0.98 16.93 -15.90
N SER A 280 -0.27 16.92 -15.52
CA SER A 280 -1.39 16.76 -16.44
C SER A 280 -1.52 17.98 -17.37
N ASP A 281 -1.70 17.71 -18.65
CA ASP A 281 -1.86 18.76 -19.66
C ASP A 281 -3.21 19.47 -19.49
N LYS A 282 -3.29 20.74 -19.92
CA LYS A 282 -4.55 21.45 -19.95
C LYS A 282 -5.52 20.76 -20.91
N GLY A 283 -6.68 20.34 -20.40
CA GLY A 283 -7.68 19.62 -21.19
C GLY A 283 -7.47 18.09 -21.19
N ALA A 284 -6.55 17.55 -20.40
CA ALA A 284 -6.45 16.11 -20.19
C ALA A 284 -7.77 15.55 -19.66
N HIS A 285 -8.13 14.35 -20.12
CA HIS A 285 -9.37 13.69 -19.74
C HIS A 285 -9.19 12.90 -18.43
N PHE A 286 -10.15 13.07 -17.53
CA PHE A 286 -10.30 12.27 -16.33
C PHE A 286 -11.65 11.55 -16.35
N ASP A 287 -11.66 10.24 -16.13
CA ASP A 287 -12.87 9.43 -16.05
C ASP A 287 -13.74 9.84 -14.86
N HIS A 288 -13.08 10.25 -13.76
CA HIS A 288 -13.71 10.78 -12.55
C HIS A 288 -12.99 12.06 -12.12
N ASP A 289 -13.75 13.12 -11.84
CA ASP A 289 -13.19 14.42 -11.43
C ASP A 289 -14.00 14.98 -10.25
N ILE A 290 -13.37 15.05 -9.08
CA ILE A 290 -13.97 15.50 -7.82
C ILE A 290 -13.29 16.79 -7.37
N THR A 291 -14.08 17.81 -7.02
CA THR A 291 -13.56 19.07 -6.47
C THR A 291 -14.04 19.28 -5.04
N LEU A 292 -13.11 19.56 -4.14
CA LEU A 292 -13.33 19.85 -2.73
C LEU A 292 -12.80 21.24 -2.37
N LYS A 293 -13.32 21.80 -1.28
CA LYS A 293 -12.81 23.05 -0.70
C LYS A 293 -12.07 22.71 0.58
N ALA A 294 -10.81 23.11 0.67
CA ALA A 294 -9.97 22.87 1.83
C ALA A 294 -10.55 23.43 3.14
N ILE A 295 -11.26 24.57 3.06
CA ILE A 295 -11.87 25.25 4.22
C ILE A 295 -12.99 24.43 4.88
N ASP A 296 -13.64 23.53 4.14
CA ASP A 296 -14.74 22.71 4.64
C ASP A 296 -14.24 21.49 5.42
N ILE A 297 -12.92 21.23 5.38
CA ILE A 297 -12.29 20.07 6.02
C ILE A 297 -11.89 20.46 7.45
N ILE A 298 -12.25 19.62 8.38
CA ILE A 298 -11.92 19.78 9.81
C ILE A 298 -11.23 18.53 10.33
N PRO A 299 -10.58 18.54 11.50
CA PRO A 299 -9.93 17.36 12.07
C PRO A 299 -10.86 16.15 12.05
N THR A 300 -10.38 15.05 11.49
CA THR A 300 -11.17 13.87 11.13
C THR A 300 -10.64 12.61 11.80
N ILE A 301 -11.52 11.77 12.31
CA ILE A 301 -11.19 10.48 12.93
C ILE A 301 -12.10 9.37 12.40
N THR A 302 -11.67 8.11 12.51
CA THR A 302 -12.56 6.97 12.24
C THR A 302 -13.32 6.56 13.51
N TRP A 303 -14.64 6.27 13.37
CA TRP A 303 -15.50 5.78 14.47
C TRP A 303 -15.70 4.27 14.44
N GLY A 304 -15.59 3.65 13.25
CA GLY A 304 -15.92 2.24 13.00
C GLY A 304 -14.69 1.39 12.73
N THR A 305 -14.90 0.33 11.94
CA THR A 305 -13.92 -0.71 11.63
C THR A 305 -13.35 -0.62 10.20
N SER A 306 -13.57 0.49 9.53
CA SER A 306 -13.08 0.75 8.18
C SER A 306 -12.60 2.19 8.04
N PRO A 307 -11.59 2.48 7.20
CA PRO A 307 -11.18 3.87 6.93
C PRO A 307 -12.29 4.76 6.35
N GLN A 308 -13.29 4.18 5.68
CA GLN A 308 -14.47 4.92 5.20
C GLN A 308 -15.40 5.39 6.33
N ASP A 309 -15.27 4.80 7.53
CA ASP A 309 -16.04 5.20 8.70
C ASP A 309 -15.42 6.44 9.37
N ALA A 310 -14.96 7.39 8.55
CA ALA A 310 -14.33 8.64 8.98
C ALA A 310 -15.37 9.75 9.13
N LEU A 311 -15.25 10.51 10.20
CA LEU A 311 -16.13 11.65 10.53
C LEU A 311 -15.32 12.80 11.12
N PRO A 312 -15.83 14.05 10.99
CA PRO A 312 -15.34 15.18 11.73
C PRO A 312 -15.33 14.90 13.25
N ILE A 313 -14.30 15.31 13.96
CA ILE A 313 -14.15 15.12 15.42
C ILE A 313 -15.33 15.67 16.22
N THR A 314 -16.03 16.67 15.68
CA THR A 314 -17.21 17.29 16.28
C THR A 314 -18.51 16.50 16.08
N ALA A 315 -18.48 15.41 15.33
CA ALA A 315 -19.65 14.61 15.01
C ALA A 315 -20.06 13.66 16.15
N LEU A 316 -21.21 13.05 15.96
CA LEU A 316 -21.71 11.95 16.79
C LEU A 316 -21.49 10.62 16.09
N VAL A 317 -21.34 9.55 16.85
CA VAL A 317 -21.37 8.17 16.34
C VAL A 317 -22.67 7.95 15.58
N PRO A 318 -22.64 7.46 14.32
CA PRO A 318 -23.83 7.34 13.49
C PRO A 318 -24.85 6.37 14.07
N ASP A 319 -26.12 6.62 13.75
CA ASP A 319 -27.24 5.79 14.17
C ASP A 319 -27.71 4.90 12.99
N PRO A 320 -27.51 3.57 13.05
CA PRO A 320 -27.90 2.65 11.98
C PRO A 320 -29.40 2.67 11.68
N SER A 321 -30.25 3.06 12.64
CA SER A 321 -31.70 3.14 12.43
C SER A 321 -32.11 4.20 11.39
N LYS A 322 -31.20 5.15 11.10
CA LYS A 322 -31.42 6.23 10.13
C LYS A 322 -30.93 5.86 8.70
N VAL A 323 -30.35 4.68 8.55
CA VAL A 323 -29.82 4.21 7.25
C VAL A 323 -30.83 3.33 6.56
N SER A 324 -31.22 3.69 5.33
CA SER A 324 -32.20 2.97 4.53
C SER A 324 -31.68 1.74 3.83
N ASP A 325 -30.37 1.72 3.49
CA ASP A 325 -29.71 0.57 2.87
C ASP A 325 -29.49 -0.53 3.91
N PRO A 326 -30.11 -1.72 3.74
CA PRO A 326 -30.01 -2.79 4.72
C PRO A 326 -28.62 -3.39 4.83
N VAL A 327 -27.81 -3.39 3.74
CA VAL A 327 -26.42 -3.88 3.76
C VAL A 327 -25.56 -2.94 4.58
N ARG A 328 -25.59 -1.64 4.27
CA ARG A 328 -24.85 -0.62 5.03
C ARG A 328 -25.30 -0.57 6.49
N LYS A 329 -26.60 -0.68 6.77
CA LYS A 329 -27.12 -0.75 8.14
C LYS A 329 -26.52 -1.92 8.92
N GLY A 330 -26.53 -3.11 8.33
CA GLY A 330 -25.96 -4.32 8.96
C GLY A 330 -24.45 -4.20 9.21
N ASP A 331 -23.71 -3.59 8.28
CA ASP A 331 -22.28 -3.33 8.45
C ASP A 331 -22.03 -2.35 9.59
N MET A 332 -22.83 -1.28 9.71
CA MET A 332 -22.71 -0.32 10.81
C MET A 332 -23.07 -0.96 12.16
N GLU A 333 -24.11 -1.77 12.26
CA GLU A 333 -24.49 -2.49 13.48
C GLU A 333 -23.36 -3.44 13.94
N ARG A 334 -22.72 -4.14 12.99
CA ARG A 334 -21.56 -4.98 13.25
C ARG A 334 -20.36 -4.16 13.74
N ALA A 335 -20.04 -3.07 13.06
CA ALA A 335 -18.94 -2.18 13.44
C ALA A 335 -19.14 -1.59 14.84
N LEU A 336 -20.34 -1.10 15.15
CA LEU A 336 -20.67 -0.57 16.49
C LEU A 336 -20.51 -1.62 17.59
N LYS A 337 -20.99 -2.83 17.33
CA LYS A 337 -20.86 -3.96 18.26
C LYS A 337 -19.38 -4.31 18.51
N TYR A 338 -18.58 -4.37 17.44
CA TYR A 338 -17.16 -4.68 17.53
C TYR A 338 -16.38 -3.58 18.24
N ILE A 339 -16.56 -2.33 17.80
CA ILE A 339 -15.84 -1.19 18.35
C ILE A 339 -16.34 -0.80 19.76
N GLY A 340 -17.51 -1.32 20.18
CA GLY A 340 -18.11 -1.08 21.48
C GLY A 340 -18.50 0.38 21.68
N LEU A 341 -19.24 0.94 20.72
CA LEU A 341 -19.79 2.30 20.80
C LEU A 341 -21.30 2.29 20.66
N GLU A 342 -21.94 3.24 21.36
CA GLU A 342 -23.39 3.46 21.25
C GLU A 342 -23.67 4.56 20.21
N PRO A 343 -24.74 4.43 19.42
CA PRO A 343 -25.20 5.47 18.50
C PRO A 343 -25.38 6.82 19.22
N ASN A 344 -25.15 7.90 18.49
CA ASN A 344 -25.29 9.29 18.97
C ASN A 344 -24.32 9.69 20.11
N THR A 345 -23.32 8.87 20.44
CA THR A 345 -22.24 9.25 21.36
C THR A 345 -21.36 10.33 20.72
N PRO A 346 -21.07 11.46 21.38
CA PRO A 346 -20.10 12.44 20.90
C PRO A 346 -18.72 11.81 20.74
N LEU A 347 -18.08 11.98 19.58
CA LEU A 347 -16.76 11.38 19.34
C LEU A 347 -15.73 11.82 20.39
N GLN A 348 -15.76 13.07 20.81
CA GLN A 348 -14.86 13.58 21.85
C GLN A 348 -15.09 13.00 23.27
N ALA A 349 -16.21 12.33 23.51
CA ALA A 349 -16.46 11.65 24.79
C ALA A 349 -15.83 10.25 24.87
N ILE A 350 -15.29 9.74 23.76
CA ILE A 350 -14.75 8.39 23.66
C ILE A 350 -13.35 8.35 24.31
N LYS A 351 -13.21 7.58 25.39
CA LYS A 351 -11.93 7.35 26.06
C LYS A 351 -11.03 6.43 25.25
N VAL A 352 -9.72 6.59 25.40
CA VAL A 352 -8.70 5.73 24.80
C VAL A 352 -7.82 5.08 25.87
N ASP A 353 -7.34 3.88 25.59
CA ASP A 353 -6.48 3.12 26.50
C ASP A 353 -5.02 3.19 26.06
N LYS A 354 -4.78 3.27 24.75
CA LYS A 354 -3.45 3.31 24.16
C LYS A 354 -3.33 4.35 23.05
N VAL A 355 -2.09 4.79 22.81
CA VAL A 355 -1.77 5.71 21.71
C VAL A 355 -0.60 5.18 20.93
N PHE A 356 -0.72 5.21 19.60
CA PHE A 356 0.32 4.80 18.67
C PHE A 356 0.59 5.90 17.64
N ILE A 357 1.83 6.41 17.63
CA ILE A 357 2.35 7.35 16.61
C ILE A 357 3.43 6.62 15.84
N GLY A 358 3.20 6.39 14.55
CA GLY A 358 4.08 5.58 13.72
C GLY A 358 3.45 5.22 12.38
N SER A 359 3.88 4.11 11.76
CA SER A 359 3.41 3.61 10.47
C SER A 359 4.05 4.32 9.27
N CYS A 360 4.05 3.66 8.11
CA CYS A 360 4.48 4.28 6.84
C CYS A 360 3.69 5.53 6.45
N THR A 361 2.54 5.77 7.07
CA THR A 361 1.72 6.96 6.85
C THR A 361 2.30 8.17 7.59
N ASN A 362 2.57 8.03 8.90
CA ASN A 362 2.90 9.15 9.79
C ASN A 362 4.02 8.79 10.79
N SER A 363 5.24 8.63 10.30
CA SER A 363 6.41 8.31 11.12
C SER A 363 7.67 9.07 10.67
N ARG A 364 7.51 10.07 9.82
CA ARG A 364 8.59 10.92 9.31
C ARG A 364 8.88 12.04 10.30
N ILE A 365 10.00 12.72 10.12
CA ILE A 365 10.45 13.75 11.07
C ILE A 365 9.40 14.86 11.30
N GLU A 366 8.68 15.28 10.25
CA GLU A 366 7.62 16.28 10.38
C GLU A 366 6.46 15.80 11.25
N ASP A 367 6.07 14.52 11.11
CA ASP A 367 5.00 13.90 11.92
C ASP A 367 5.39 13.89 13.41
N LEU A 368 6.66 13.52 13.70
CA LEU A 368 7.18 13.49 15.06
C LEU A 368 7.27 14.90 15.66
N ARG A 369 7.72 15.89 14.90
CA ARG A 369 7.75 17.30 15.31
C ARG A 369 6.34 17.81 15.65
N ASN A 370 5.34 17.49 14.81
CA ASN A 370 3.95 17.90 15.01
C ASN A 370 3.34 17.29 16.27
N ALA A 371 3.60 16.01 16.54
CA ALA A 371 3.16 15.35 17.77
C ALA A 371 3.90 15.89 19.01
N ALA A 372 5.23 16.07 18.92
CA ALA A 372 6.05 16.57 20.02
C ALA A 372 5.62 17.98 20.46
N LYS A 373 5.24 18.88 19.55
CA LYS A 373 4.74 20.22 19.86
C LYS A 373 3.54 20.17 20.82
N VAL A 374 2.64 19.20 20.66
CA VAL A 374 1.48 19.01 21.53
C VAL A 374 1.91 18.54 22.93
N LEU A 375 2.99 17.77 23.01
CA LEU A 375 3.44 17.12 24.24
C LEU A 375 4.33 18.01 25.12
N VAL A 376 4.84 19.14 24.61
CA VAL A 376 5.71 20.04 25.39
C VAL A 376 5.04 20.45 26.70
N GLY A 377 5.67 20.08 27.83
CA GLY A 377 5.18 20.39 29.18
C GLY A 377 3.91 19.63 29.62
N HIS A 378 3.43 18.68 28.82
CA HIS A 378 2.29 17.81 29.17
C HIS A 378 2.74 16.39 29.50
N HIS A 379 1.87 15.65 30.18
CA HIS A 379 1.99 14.22 30.40
C HIS A 379 0.76 13.50 29.87
N ILE A 380 0.91 12.23 29.54
CA ILE A 380 -0.22 11.35 29.18
C ILE A 380 -1.19 11.26 30.36
N ALA A 381 -2.48 11.12 30.07
CA ALA A 381 -3.52 10.97 31.06
C ALA A 381 -3.42 9.62 31.80
N ASP A 382 -3.89 9.58 33.06
CA ASP A 382 -3.78 8.40 33.95
C ASP A 382 -4.45 7.13 33.39
N ASN A 383 -5.45 7.26 32.52
CA ASN A 383 -6.13 6.15 31.88
C ASN A 383 -5.38 5.59 30.67
N ILE A 384 -4.33 6.25 30.19
CA ILE A 384 -3.52 5.75 29.08
C ILE A 384 -2.56 4.69 29.60
N VAL A 385 -2.83 3.44 29.27
CA VAL A 385 -2.03 2.28 29.73
C VAL A 385 -0.68 2.24 29.01
N ARG A 386 -0.63 2.67 27.73
CA ARG A 386 0.59 2.67 26.93
C ARG A 386 0.51 3.69 25.80
N ALA A 387 1.51 4.51 25.68
CA ALA A 387 1.70 5.42 24.54
C ALA A 387 3.04 5.13 23.89
N MET A 388 3.06 4.95 22.56
CA MET A 388 4.25 4.57 21.80
C MET A 388 4.48 5.52 20.63
N VAL A 389 5.75 5.83 20.39
CA VAL A 389 6.18 6.52 19.17
C VAL A 389 7.28 5.70 18.48
N VAL A 390 7.09 5.45 17.19
CA VAL A 390 7.94 4.58 16.39
C VAL A 390 8.40 5.36 15.15
N PRO A 391 9.68 5.78 15.10
CA PRO A 391 10.24 6.43 13.92
C PRO A 391 10.20 5.54 12.67
N GLY A 392 10.09 6.14 11.48
CA GLY A 392 9.95 5.41 10.23
C GLY A 392 11.23 4.74 9.74
N SER A 393 12.38 5.26 10.12
CA SER A 393 13.70 4.70 9.81
C SER A 393 14.68 5.01 10.94
N GLY A 394 15.84 4.35 10.90
CA GLY A 394 16.96 4.67 11.81
C GLY A 394 17.48 6.08 11.60
N LEU A 395 17.43 6.61 10.38
CA LEU A 395 17.82 7.99 10.08
C LEU A 395 16.83 9.01 10.65
N VAL A 396 15.51 8.77 10.51
CA VAL A 396 14.49 9.60 11.18
C VAL A 396 14.67 9.57 12.70
N LYS A 397 14.95 8.38 13.26
CA LYS A 397 15.22 8.24 14.70
C LYS A 397 16.41 9.08 15.14
N ALA A 398 17.55 8.97 14.45
CA ALA A 398 18.74 9.72 14.75
C ALA A 398 18.49 11.23 14.67
N GLN A 399 17.84 11.71 13.60
CA GLN A 399 17.47 13.12 13.46
C GLN A 399 16.57 13.60 14.59
N ALA A 400 15.55 12.81 14.95
CA ALA A 400 14.65 13.16 16.05
C ALA A 400 15.37 13.23 17.42
N GLU A 401 16.34 12.36 17.65
CA GLU A 401 17.20 12.38 18.86
C GLU A 401 18.13 13.60 18.86
N ASP A 402 18.73 13.97 17.72
CA ASP A 402 19.55 15.18 17.59
C ASP A 402 18.74 16.46 17.85
N GLU A 403 17.48 16.49 17.43
CA GLU A 403 16.53 17.58 17.72
C GLU A 403 15.96 17.52 19.15
N GLY A 404 16.22 16.47 19.91
CA GLY A 404 15.73 16.28 21.28
C GLY A 404 14.25 15.93 21.38
N LEU A 405 13.62 15.47 20.27
CA LEU A 405 12.19 15.07 20.26
C LEU A 405 11.95 13.82 21.12
N ASP A 406 12.90 12.89 21.15
CA ASP A 406 12.90 11.72 22.03
C ASP A 406 12.68 12.12 23.50
N LYS A 407 13.38 13.15 23.97
CA LYS A 407 13.27 13.66 25.34
C LYS A 407 11.90 14.25 25.64
N ILE A 408 11.25 14.87 24.65
CA ILE A 408 9.87 15.39 24.79
C ILE A 408 8.91 14.23 24.94
N PHE A 409 8.98 13.22 24.06
CA PHE A 409 8.11 12.03 24.12
C PHE A 409 8.30 11.26 25.43
N ILE A 410 9.54 10.97 25.82
CA ILE A 410 9.83 10.23 27.08
C ILE A 410 9.32 11.00 28.30
N ARG A 411 9.56 12.33 28.37
CA ARG A 411 9.04 13.15 29.48
C ARG A 411 7.52 13.19 29.56
N ALA A 412 6.87 13.13 28.40
CA ALA A 412 5.41 13.06 28.34
C ALA A 412 4.86 11.67 28.74
N GLY A 413 5.69 10.62 28.82
CA GLY A 413 5.30 9.27 29.19
C GLY A 413 5.16 8.31 28.01
N PHE A 414 5.66 8.67 26.82
CA PHE A 414 5.70 7.78 25.66
C PHE A 414 6.92 6.86 25.70
N GLU A 415 6.75 5.64 25.19
CA GLU A 415 7.85 4.75 24.85
C GLU A 415 8.48 5.21 23.52
N TRP A 416 9.80 5.50 23.55
CA TRP A 416 10.59 5.79 22.37
C TRP A 416 11.15 4.48 21.78
N ARG A 417 10.78 4.16 20.54
CA ARG A 417 10.98 2.83 19.98
C ARG A 417 11.99 2.85 18.83
N GLU A 418 12.46 1.66 18.40
CA GLU A 418 13.25 1.48 17.19
C GLU A 418 12.36 1.48 15.95
N ALA A 419 12.97 1.77 14.77
CA ALA A 419 12.27 1.84 13.51
C ALA A 419 11.64 0.50 13.07
N GLY A 420 10.43 0.55 12.56
CA GLY A 420 9.68 -0.59 12.04
C GLY A 420 8.19 -0.33 11.92
N CYS A 421 7.43 -1.28 11.37
CA CYS A 421 5.98 -1.19 11.21
C CYS A 421 5.24 -1.27 12.55
N SER A 422 5.81 -1.94 13.56
CA SER A 422 5.28 -2.00 14.93
C SER A 422 3.78 -2.36 14.99
N MET A 423 3.03 -1.60 15.78
CA MET A 423 1.60 -1.80 16.01
C MET A 423 0.74 -1.55 14.75
N CYS A 424 1.24 -0.89 13.71
CA CYS A 424 0.47 -0.65 12.48
C CYS A 424 -0.12 -1.95 11.90
N LEU A 425 0.66 -3.03 11.90
CA LEU A 425 0.23 -4.35 11.48
C LEU A 425 0.15 -5.34 12.66
N GLY A 426 1.00 -5.16 13.68
CA GLY A 426 1.07 -6.04 14.85
C GLY A 426 1.53 -7.46 14.51
N MET A 427 2.46 -7.62 13.57
CA MET A 427 3.13 -8.90 13.29
C MET A 427 4.32 -9.16 14.23
N ASN A 428 4.66 -8.19 15.06
CA ASN A 428 5.67 -8.21 16.09
C ASN A 428 5.01 -8.22 17.49
N PRO A 429 5.76 -8.13 18.60
CA PRO A 429 5.20 -8.10 19.95
C PRO A 429 4.35 -6.86 20.30
N ASP A 430 4.40 -5.79 19.48
CA ASP A 430 3.64 -4.57 19.70
C ASP A 430 2.18 -4.74 19.27
N ILE A 431 1.32 -5.17 20.18
CA ILE A 431 -0.10 -5.42 19.92
C ILE A 431 -0.99 -4.85 21.02
N LEU A 432 -2.25 -4.63 20.67
CA LEU A 432 -3.33 -4.34 21.63
C LEU A 432 -3.86 -5.64 22.23
N GLN A 433 -4.32 -5.54 23.47
CA GLN A 433 -5.09 -6.62 24.10
C GLN A 433 -6.57 -6.54 23.66
N PRO A 434 -7.32 -7.66 23.77
CA PRO A 434 -8.74 -7.68 23.44
C PRO A 434 -9.54 -6.58 24.17
N GLY A 435 -10.29 -5.81 23.42
CA GLY A 435 -11.14 -4.71 23.93
C GLY A 435 -10.42 -3.38 24.13
N GLU A 436 -9.09 -3.32 24.11
CA GLU A 436 -8.36 -2.05 24.21
C GLU A 436 -8.60 -1.15 23.00
N ARG A 437 -8.71 0.14 23.26
CA ARG A 437 -8.97 1.20 22.28
C ARG A 437 -7.73 2.04 22.07
N CYS A 438 -7.34 2.21 20.80
CA CYS A 438 -6.13 2.94 20.40
C CYS A 438 -6.45 4.17 19.54
N ALA A 439 -5.92 5.32 19.93
CA ALA A 439 -5.73 6.47 19.04
C ALA A 439 -4.48 6.23 18.21
N SER A 440 -4.61 6.11 16.89
CA SER A 440 -3.55 5.59 16.03
C SER A 440 -3.33 6.44 14.78
N THR A 441 -2.07 6.66 14.43
CA THR A 441 -1.69 7.32 13.16
C THR A 441 -1.48 6.32 12.02
N SER A 442 -1.80 5.05 12.21
CA SER A 442 -1.72 4.04 11.15
C SER A 442 -2.73 4.32 10.02
N ASN A 443 -2.74 3.47 9.00
CA ASN A 443 -3.55 3.65 7.79
C ASN A 443 -4.79 2.77 7.75
N ARG A 444 -4.87 1.72 8.57
CA ARG A 444 -5.98 0.75 8.61
C ARG A 444 -6.46 0.50 10.03
N ASN A 445 -7.77 0.29 10.16
CA ASN A 445 -8.43 0.00 11.43
C ASN A 445 -9.44 -1.16 11.33
N PHE A 446 -9.21 -2.11 10.42
CA PHE A 446 -10.03 -3.31 10.31
C PHE A 446 -10.05 -4.12 11.61
N GLU A 447 -11.07 -4.96 11.76
CA GLU A 447 -11.21 -5.86 12.92
C GLU A 447 -9.92 -6.68 13.13
N GLY A 448 -9.37 -6.65 14.34
CA GLY A 448 -8.14 -7.38 14.68
C GLY A 448 -6.83 -6.75 14.19
N ARG A 449 -6.84 -5.62 13.47
CA ARG A 449 -5.64 -5.05 12.81
C ARG A 449 -4.45 -4.84 13.75
N GLN A 450 -4.65 -4.27 14.94
CA GLN A 450 -3.58 -4.02 15.91
C GLN A 450 -3.50 -5.09 17.02
N GLY A 451 -4.29 -6.14 16.93
CA GLY A 451 -4.37 -7.24 17.89
C GLY A 451 -5.75 -7.89 17.87
N PRO A 452 -5.93 -9.13 18.34
CA PRO A 452 -7.23 -9.77 18.39
C PRO A 452 -8.24 -8.92 19.19
N LEU A 453 -9.43 -8.69 18.63
CA LEU A 453 -10.50 -7.87 19.20
C LEU A 453 -10.06 -6.45 19.60
N SER A 454 -9.03 -5.91 18.97
CA SER A 454 -8.54 -4.54 19.19
C SER A 454 -9.46 -3.51 18.53
N ARG A 455 -9.52 -2.31 19.12
CA ARG A 455 -10.36 -1.18 18.68
C ARG A 455 -9.48 -0.02 18.27
N THR A 456 -9.29 0.15 16.95
CA THR A 456 -8.37 1.16 16.39
C THR A 456 -9.14 2.32 15.80
N HIS A 457 -8.73 3.55 16.10
CA HIS A 457 -9.26 4.76 15.50
C HIS A 457 -8.13 5.56 14.86
N LEU A 458 -8.30 5.86 13.56
CA LEU A 458 -7.29 6.58 12.76
C LEU A 458 -7.44 8.09 12.96
N MET A 459 -6.30 8.76 13.12
CA MET A 459 -6.24 10.22 13.28
C MET A 459 -4.85 10.76 12.95
N SER A 460 -4.71 12.09 12.92
CA SER A 460 -3.43 12.75 12.70
C SER A 460 -2.48 12.62 13.92
N PRO A 461 -1.14 12.75 13.72
CA PRO A 461 -0.16 12.69 14.80
C PRO A 461 -0.44 13.66 15.95
N ALA A 462 -0.84 14.88 15.61
CA ALA A 462 -1.18 15.91 16.59
C ALA A 462 -2.44 15.55 17.40
N MET A 463 -3.47 15.00 16.74
CA MET A 463 -4.67 14.53 17.44
C MET A 463 -4.40 13.31 18.31
N ALA A 464 -3.54 12.39 17.89
CA ALA A 464 -3.13 11.25 18.70
C ALA A 464 -2.37 11.70 19.95
N ALA A 465 -1.47 12.68 19.81
CA ALA A 465 -0.76 13.29 20.94
C ALA A 465 -1.73 14.03 21.87
N ALA A 466 -2.70 14.78 21.34
CA ALA A 466 -3.72 15.46 22.13
C ALA A 466 -4.63 14.46 22.88
N ALA A 467 -4.99 13.35 22.22
CA ALA A 467 -5.74 12.26 22.85
C ALA A 467 -4.96 11.58 23.99
N ALA A 468 -3.63 11.44 23.84
CA ALA A 468 -2.78 10.95 24.93
C ALA A 468 -2.82 11.84 26.17
N VAL A 469 -2.80 13.16 25.97
CA VAL A 469 -2.85 14.15 27.09
C VAL A 469 -4.24 14.22 27.70
N ALA A 470 -5.30 14.16 26.87
CA ALA A 470 -6.68 14.28 27.34
C ALA A 470 -7.27 12.97 27.91
N GLY A 471 -6.74 11.81 27.50
CA GLY A 471 -7.29 10.48 27.84
C GLY A 471 -8.53 10.09 27.02
N HIS A 472 -8.95 10.93 26.09
CA HIS A 472 -10.09 10.75 25.19
C HIS A 472 -9.82 11.46 23.86
N PHE A 473 -10.64 11.23 22.84
CA PHE A 473 -10.50 11.97 21.58
C PHE A 473 -10.69 13.46 21.81
N PHE A 474 -9.80 14.25 21.26
CA PHE A 474 -9.74 15.69 21.51
C PHE A 474 -9.58 16.46 20.20
N ASP A 475 -10.33 17.57 20.07
CA ASP A 475 -10.19 18.47 18.93
C ASP A 475 -8.92 19.32 19.09
N ILE A 476 -7.94 19.10 18.24
CA ILE A 476 -6.64 19.78 18.31
C ILE A 476 -6.77 21.32 18.18
N ARG A 477 -7.83 21.81 17.59
CA ARG A 477 -8.08 23.26 17.42
C ARG A 477 -8.36 23.94 18.78
N ASP A 478 -8.87 23.17 19.74
CA ASP A 478 -9.16 23.64 21.11
C ASP A 478 -8.01 23.37 22.09
N PHE A 479 -6.91 22.77 21.61
CA PHE A 479 -5.78 22.37 22.46
C PHE A 479 -5.03 23.59 22.99
N LYS A 480 -4.74 23.58 24.29
CA LYS A 480 -4.01 24.65 24.99
C LYS A 480 -2.54 24.26 25.14
N TYR A 481 -1.69 24.85 24.31
CA TYR A 481 -0.25 24.68 24.40
C TYR A 481 0.28 25.35 25.67
N LYS A 482 1.17 24.68 26.42
CA LYS A 482 1.77 25.24 27.64
C LYS A 482 2.89 26.21 27.37
N ASP A 483 3.62 25.99 26.30
CA ASP A 483 4.61 26.93 25.82
C ASP A 483 3.93 27.98 24.94
N LYS A 484 4.03 29.26 25.35
CA LYS A 484 3.40 30.36 24.60
C LYS A 484 4.09 30.65 23.26
N ASP A 485 5.36 30.25 23.13
CA ASP A 485 6.17 30.40 21.94
C ASP A 485 6.11 29.17 21.02
N THR A 486 5.42 28.11 21.42
CA THR A 486 5.19 26.95 20.55
C THR A 486 4.28 27.37 19.40
N PRO A 487 4.75 27.42 18.13
CA PRO A 487 3.92 27.75 17.00
C PRO A 487 2.72 26.80 16.98
N LYS A 488 1.50 27.35 16.86
CA LYS A 488 0.31 26.52 16.58
C LYS A 488 0.67 25.62 15.41
N ILE A 489 0.28 24.35 15.45
CA ILE A 489 0.62 23.36 14.41
C ILE A 489 0.45 24.03 13.06
N ALA A 490 1.58 24.25 12.39
CA ALA A 490 1.56 24.83 11.07
C ALA A 490 0.74 23.87 10.18
N VAL A 491 -0.15 24.43 9.39
CA VAL A 491 -0.67 23.72 8.22
C VAL A 491 0.55 23.18 7.50
N THR A 492 0.61 21.87 7.28
CA THR A 492 1.72 21.24 6.58
C THR A 492 1.91 21.96 5.25
N GLY A 493 3.01 22.71 5.09
CA GLY A 493 3.28 23.54 3.93
C GLY A 493 3.59 25.01 4.21
N GLY A 494 3.49 25.48 5.45
CA GLY A 494 3.93 26.84 5.80
C GLY A 494 5.45 26.96 5.77
N LYS A 495 5.99 27.97 5.05
CA LYS A 495 7.40 28.35 5.09
C LYS A 495 7.86 28.35 6.54
N THR A 496 8.94 27.63 6.82
CA THR A 496 9.67 27.80 8.09
C THR A 496 10.20 29.23 8.13
N ASP A 497 10.02 29.92 9.26
CA ASP A 497 10.41 31.34 9.47
C ASP A 497 11.92 31.64 9.28
N ALA A 498 12.70 30.66 8.88
CA ALA A 498 14.13 30.78 8.61
C ALA A 498 14.48 31.41 7.24
N LEU A 499 13.50 31.61 6.33
CA LEU A 499 13.74 32.15 4.97
C LEU A 499 13.36 33.63 4.78
N GLU A 500 12.91 34.34 5.81
CA GLU A 500 12.57 35.76 5.67
C GLU A 500 13.77 36.73 5.54
N ASN A 501 15.00 36.28 5.65
CA ASN A 501 16.20 37.13 5.55
C ASN A 501 17.08 36.90 4.32
N ALA A 502 16.63 36.17 3.32
CA ALA A 502 17.34 36.09 2.04
C ALA A 502 16.69 37.03 1.02
N ASN A 503 17.26 38.21 0.85
CA ASN A 503 16.95 39.11 -0.26
C ASN A 503 17.33 38.41 -1.58
N TYR A 504 16.36 37.80 -2.26
CA TYR A 504 16.47 37.46 -3.67
C TYR A 504 15.78 38.53 -4.48
N GLU A 505 16.57 39.40 -5.14
CA GLU A 505 16.07 40.26 -6.21
C GLU A 505 15.57 39.34 -7.34
N SER A 506 14.25 39.41 -7.59
CA SER A 506 13.60 38.80 -8.73
C SER A 506 13.96 39.58 -10.00
N THR A 507 14.87 39.07 -10.80
CA THR A 507 14.92 39.44 -12.22
C THR A 507 13.87 38.61 -12.96
N GLU A 508 12.73 39.21 -13.23
CA GLU A 508 11.74 38.70 -14.19
C GLU A 508 12.38 38.64 -15.59
N HIS A 509 12.83 37.48 -15.99
CA HIS A 509 12.93 37.14 -17.40
C HIS A 509 11.79 36.16 -17.70
N VAL A 510 10.72 36.72 -18.27
CA VAL A 510 9.70 35.95 -18.95
C VAL A 510 10.35 35.35 -20.20
N VAL A 511 10.80 34.14 -20.09
CA VAL A 511 11.14 33.30 -21.25
C VAL A 511 9.82 32.69 -21.72
N GLN A 512 9.36 33.13 -22.92
CA GLN A 512 8.28 32.45 -23.61
C GLN A 512 8.68 30.96 -23.79
N PRO A 513 7.73 30.03 -23.63
CA PRO A 513 8.04 28.64 -23.85
C PRO A 513 8.33 28.43 -25.34
N GLU A 514 9.61 28.19 -25.66
CA GLU A 514 9.96 27.51 -26.90
C GLU A 514 9.26 26.14 -26.87
N GLU A 515 8.55 25.84 -27.93
CA GLU A 515 7.84 24.59 -28.15
C GLU A 515 8.80 23.43 -27.80
N ALA A 516 8.52 22.74 -26.71
CA ALA A 516 9.20 21.50 -26.39
C ALA A 516 8.82 20.51 -27.50
N ASN A 517 9.75 20.28 -28.43
CA ASN A 517 9.58 19.24 -29.45
C ASN A 517 9.12 17.97 -28.75
N SER A 518 7.99 17.46 -29.21
CA SER A 518 7.51 16.14 -28.89
C SER A 518 8.67 15.16 -29.08
N PHE A 519 9.00 14.40 -28.06
CA PHE A 519 9.99 13.34 -28.16
C PHE A 519 9.30 12.16 -28.87
N ASP A 520 9.21 12.26 -30.19
CA ASP A 520 8.79 11.15 -31.04
C ASP A 520 9.91 10.12 -31.04
N ILE A 521 9.54 8.90 -30.71
CA ILE A 521 10.38 7.73 -30.97
C ILE A 521 10.33 7.56 -32.47
N GLU A 522 11.46 7.69 -33.16
CA GLU A 522 11.53 7.35 -34.58
C GLU A 522 11.04 5.91 -34.76
N GLU A 523 9.99 5.75 -35.56
CA GLU A 523 9.18 4.53 -35.70
C GLU A 523 9.97 3.32 -36.31
N ASP A 524 11.15 3.55 -36.88
CA ASP A 524 11.81 2.56 -37.75
C ASP A 524 12.66 1.51 -37.01
N GLU A 525 12.92 1.63 -35.70
CA GLU A 525 13.87 0.75 -35.02
C GLU A 525 13.27 -0.44 -34.24
N ILE A 526 11.95 -0.51 -34.09
CA ILE A 526 11.32 -1.54 -33.22
C ILE A 526 10.73 -2.71 -34.03
N ASP A 527 10.42 -2.53 -35.32
CA ASP A 527 9.64 -3.51 -36.09
C ASP A 527 10.43 -4.74 -36.62
N ASP A 528 11.76 -4.75 -36.53
CA ASP A 528 12.60 -5.82 -37.13
C ASP A 528 13.16 -6.87 -36.15
N ILE A 529 12.62 -7.02 -34.94
CA ILE A 529 13.05 -8.10 -34.05
C ILE A 529 12.25 -9.37 -34.38
N PRO A 530 12.87 -10.40 -34.98
CA PRO A 530 12.17 -11.65 -35.22
C PRO A 530 11.81 -12.31 -33.87
N LEU A 531 10.52 -12.52 -33.64
CA LEU A 531 10.07 -13.39 -32.56
C LEU A 531 10.72 -14.75 -32.71
N SER A 532 11.54 -15.15 -31.75
CA SER A 532 12.14 -16.49 -31.73
C SER A 532 11.01 -17.53 -31.81
N LYS A 533 10.88 -18.15 -32.98
CA LYS A 533 10.03 -19.32 -33.15
C LYS A 533 10.71 -20.48 -32.43
N THR A 534 10.04 -21.01 -31.43
CA THR A 534 10.37 -22.24 -30.69
C THR A 534 11.35 -22.09 -29.51
N THR A 535 10.81 -21.73 -28.36
CA THR A 535 11.16 -22.44 -27.12
C THR A 535 9.89 -23.14 -26.64
N ARG A 536 9.93 -24.46 -26.54
CA ARG A 536 8.87 -25.23 -25.87
C ARG A 536 8.63 -24.56 -24.52
N VAL A 537 7.41 -24.07 -24.29
CA VAL A 537 6.93 -23.72 -22.96
C VAL A 537 7.18 -24.97 -22.13
N ALA A 538 8.17 -24.92 -21.26
CA ALA A 538 8.43 -26.02 -20.37
C ALA A 538 7.23 -26.07 -19.42
N SER A 539 6.35 -27.03 -19.63
CA SER A 539 5.43 -27.52 -18.63
C SER A 539 6.28 -28.16 -17.53
N GLY A 540 6.86 -27.31 -16.66
CA GLY A 540 7.58 -27.77 -15.47
C GLY A 540 6.59 -28.38 -14.47
N PRO A 541 7.06 -29.18 -13.51
CA PRO A 541 6.21 -29.87 -12.53
C PRO A 541 5.44 -28.95 -11.59
N THR A 542 5.55 -27.64 -11.71
CA THR A 542 4.85 -26.59 -10.93
C THR A 542 3.82 -25.81 -11.74
N GLY A 543 3.45 -26.25 -12.93
CA GLY A 543 2.45 -25.60 -13.78
C GLY A 543 1.09 -25.48 -13.09
N MET A 544 0.44 -24.33 -13.26
CA MET A 544 -0.94 -24.09 -12.81
C MET A 544 -1.85 -25.12 -13.51
N LYS A 545 -2.80 -25.73 -12.79
CA LYS A 545 -3.77 -26.62 -13.42
C LYS A 545 -4.68 -25.81 -14.34
N PRO A 546 -4.92 -26.27 -15.59
CA PRO A 546 -5.90 -25.66 -16.48
C PRO A 546 -7.28 -25.56 -15.83
N PHE A 547 -7.92 -24.39 -15.96
CA PHE A 547 -9.29 -24.15 -15.51
C PHE A 547 -10.20 -24.06 -16.75
N LEU A 548 -11.04 -25.06 -16.96
CA LEU A 548 -11.99 -25.08 -18.08
C LEU A 548 -13.42 -24.89 -17.58
N SER A 549 -13.90 -25.80 -16.76
CA SER A 549 -15.23 -25.76 -16.17
C SER A 549 -15.21 -26.28 -14.74
N LEU A 550 -16.07 -25.70 -13.91
CA LEU A 550 -16.23 -26.06 -12.50
C LEU A 550 -17.73 -26.20 -12.18
N SER A 551 -18.18 -27.40 -11.79
CA SER A 551 -19.54 -27.62 -11.32
C SER A 551 -19.50 -28.07 -9.85
N ALA A 552 -19.84 -27.16 -8.93
CA ALA A 552 -19.66 -27.38 -7.51
C ALA A 552 -20.72 -26.67 -6.65
N VAL A 553 -20.82 -27.07 -5.38
CA VAL A 553 -21.65 -26.37 -4.39
C VAL A 553 -21.14 -24.95 -4.22
N ALA A 554 -22.05 -24.00 -4.25
CA ALA A 554 -21.77 -22.58 -4.04
C ALA A 554 -22.13 -22.14 -2.62
N ALA A 555 -21.19 -21.53 -1.90
CA ALA A 555 -21.42 -20.98 -0.56
C ALA A 555 -21.81 -19.49 -0.64
N PRO A 556 -22.93 -19.07 -0.03
CA PRO A 556 -23.33 -17.67 0.01
C PRO A 556 -22.56 -16.92 1.11
N LEU A 557 -22.02 -15.75 0.79
CA LEU A 557 -21.38 -14.84 1.75
C LEU A 557 -22.02 -13.45 1.66
N ASP A 558 -22.83 -13.13 2.66
CA ASP A 558 -23.58 -11.86 2.71
C ASP A 558 -22.79 -10.79 3.47
N LYS A 559 -21.76 -10.23 2.79
CA LYS A 559 -20.85 -9.24 3.35
C LYS A 559 -20.28 -8.35 2.25
N SER A 560 -20.08 -7.07 2.59
CA SER A 560 -19.34 -6.09 1.77
C SER A 560 -17.97 -5.79 2.39
N ASN A 561 -17.05 -5.23 1.60
CA ASN A 561 -15.71 -4.83 2.04
C ASN A 561 -14.98 -5.93 2.84
N VAL A 562 -15.07 -7.17 2.35
CA VAL A 562 -14.35 -8.30 2.96
C VAL A 562 -12.87 -8.10 2.69
N ASP A 563 -12.15 -7.61 3.70
CA ASP A 563 -10.71 -7.35 3.58
C ASP A 563 -9.86 -8.63 3.69
N THR A 564 -8.61 -8.53 3.28
CA THR A 564 -7.69 -9.67 3.28
C THR A 564 -7.34 -10.14 4.69
N ASP A 565 -7.42 -9.28 5.72
CA ASP A 565 -7.20 -9.69 7.11
C ASP A 565 -8.39 -10.49 7.66
N ALA A 566 -9.63 -10.22 7.16
CA ALA A 566 -10.79 -11.06 7.43
C ALA A 566 -10.73 -12.42 6.70
N ILE A 567 -10.19 -12.45 5.46
CA ILE A 567 -9.99 -13.70 4.71
C ILE A 567 -8.96 -14.57 5.40
N ILE A 568 -7.79 -14.00 5.76
CA ILE A 568 -6.73 -14.69 6.50
C ILE A 568 -6.06 -13.73 7.48
N PRO A 569 -6.28 -13.90 8.80
CA PRO A 569 -5.69 -13.05 9.81
C PRO A 569 -4.16 -13.13 9.84
N LYS A 570 -3.54 -12.03 10.26
CA LYS A 570 -2.09 -11.81 10.25
C LYS A 570 -1.24 -12.90 10.94
N GLN A 571 -1.77 -13.60 11.95
CA GLN A 571 -1.05 -14.68 12.62
C GLN A 571 -0.68 -15.84 11.68
N PHE A 572 -1.40 -15.99 10.56
CA PHE A 572 -1.13 -17.00 9.54
C PHE A 572 -0.20 -16.51 8.42
N LEU A 573 0.19 -15.23 8.42
CA LEU A 573 1.02 -14.62 7.36
C LEU A 573 2.53 -14.86 7.57
N LYS A 574 2.92 -15.41 8.70
CA LYS A 574 4.33 -15.65 9.05
C LYS A 574 4.93 -16.91 8.42
N THR A 575 4.15 -17.64 7.63
CA THR A 575 4.64 -18.83 6.92
C THR A 575 5.44 -18.45 5.68
N ILE A 576 6.49 -19.24 5.39
CA ILE A 576 7.22 -19.19 4.13
C ILE A 576 6.67 -20.18 3.08
N LYS A 577 5.55 -20.88 3.38
CA LYS A 577 4.91 -21.87 2.50
C LYS A 577 3.64 -21.32 1.88
N ARG A 578 3.33 -21.77 0.66
CA ARG A 578 2.08 -21.45 -0.04
C ARG A 578 0.89 -22.36 0.36
N THR A 579 1.11 -23.38 1.19
CA THR A 579 0.12 -24.39 1.61
C THR A 579 0.05 -24.53 3.13
N GLY A 580 -1.00 -25.17 3.65
CA GLY A 580 -1.28 -25.28 5.08
C GLY A 580 -2.08 -24.11 5.64
N LEU A 581 -2.59 -23.23 4.78
CA LEU A 581 -3.27 -21.98 5.15
C LEU A 581 -4.78 -22.12 5.33
N LYS A 582 -5.39 -23.24 4.91
CA LYS A 582 -6.85 -23.48 5.03
C LYS A 582 -7.40 -23.32 6.44
N VAL A 583 -6.57 -23.57 7.46
CA VAL A 583 -6.95 -23.42 8.88
C VAL A 583 -7.19 -21.95 9.24
N GLY A 584 -6.49 -21.03 8.57
CA GLY A 584 -6.62 -19.59 8.76
C GLY A 584 -7.74 -18.94 7.94
N LEU A 585 -8.33 -19.65 6.97
CA LEU A 585 -9.39 -19.07 6.12
C LEU A 585 -10.58 -18.63 6.96
N PHE A 586 -10.94 -17.34 6.88
CA PHE A 586 -12.01 -16.72 7.66
C PHE A 586 -11.99 -17.08 9.15
N TYR A 587 -10.80 -17.18 9.73
CA TYR A 587 -10.60 -17.73 11.08
C TYR A 587 -11.46 -17.03 12.14
N GLU A 588 -11.50 -15.70 12.13
CA GLU A 588 -12.26 -14.90 13.09
C GLU A 588 -13.79 -15.10 12.97
N TRP A 589 -14.27 -15.56 11.82
CA TRP A 589 -15.70 -15.87 11.60
C TRP A 589 -16.00 -17.35 11.76
N ARG A 590 -15.04 -18.22 11.43
CA ARG A 590 -15.22 -19.68 11.52
C ARG A 590 -15.05 -20.22 12.92
N PHE A 591 -14.27 -19.55 13.77
CA PHE A 591 -13.93 -20.06 15.08
C PHE A 591 -14.21 -19.03 16.18
N THR A 592 -14.51 -19.52 17.37
CA THR A 592 -14.52 -18.79 18.63
C THR A 592 -13.74 -19.59 19.66
N LYS A 593 -13.29 -18.97 20.75
CA LYS A 593 -12.59 -19.69 21.82
C LYS A 593 -13.61 -20.25 22.83
N ASP A 594 -13.43 -21.53 23.19
CA ASP A 594 -14.14 -22.13 24.32
C ASP A 594 -13.58 -21.62 25.66
N PRO A 595 -14.20 -21.94 26.81
CA PRO A 595 -13.66 -21.53 28.13
C PRO A 595 -12.24 -22.03 28.43
N ASN A 596 -11.76 -23.04 27.71
CA ASN A 596 -10.40 -23.61 27.84
C ASN A 596 -9.42 -23.01 26.82
N GLY A 597 -9.85 -22.00 26.02
CA GLY A 597 -9.04 -21.37 25.01
C GLY A 597 -8.87 -22.17 23.72
N LYS A 598 -9.60 -23.28 23.54
CA LYS A 598 -9.58 -24.08 22.29
C LYS A 598 -10.53 -23.48 21.26
N ASP A 599 -10.20 -23.68 19.99
CA ASP A 599 -11.06 -23.29 18.89
C ASP A 599 -12.33 -24.14 18.86
N LYS A 600 -13.47 -23.45 18.79
CA LYS A 600 -14.79 -24.02 18.60
C LYS A 600 -15.39 -23.43 17.33
N GLU A 601 -15.86 -24.30 16.43
CA GLU A 601 -16.54 -23.87 15.21
C GLU A 601 -17.81 -23.05 15.52
N THR A 602 -17.99 -21.99 14.78
CA THR A 602 -19.23 -21.20 14.75
C THR A 602 -20.20 -21.78 13.72
N ASN A 603 -21.37 -21.15 13.57
CA ASN A 603 -22.33 -21.45 12.50
C ASN A 603 -22.01 -20.73 11.18
N PHE A 604 -20.76 -20.31 10.97
CA PHE A 604 -20.33 -19.68 9.71
C PHE A 604 -20.57 -20.64 8.53
N VAL A 605 -20.97 -20.10 7.39
CA VAL A 605 -21.40 -20.89 6.23
C VAL A 605 -20.42 -22.01 5.85
N LEU A 606 -19.12 -21.76 5.84
CA LEU A 606 -18.12 -22.79 5.51
C LEU A 606 -17.85 -23.82 6.62
N ASN A 607 -18.53 -23.75 7.75
CA ASN A 607 -18.48 -24.75 8.82
C ASN A 607 -19.70 -25.71 8.82
N VAL A 608 -20.72 -25.43 8.02
CA VAL A 608 -21.97 -26.19 8.00
C VAL A 608 -22.23 -26.86 6.65
N GLU A 609 -22.87 -28.02 6.68
CA GLU A 609 -23.31 -28.67 5.45
C GLU A 609 -24.49 -27.92 4.83
N PRO A 610 -24.57 -27.86 3.48
CA PRO A 610 -23.71 -28.54 2.50
C PRO A 610 -22.48 -27.73 2.07
N TRP A 611 -22.21 -26.58 2.66
CA TRP A 611 -21.18 -25.61 2.20
C TRP A 611 -19.78 -25.89 2.73
N ARG A 612 -19.60 -26.84 3.65
CA ARG A 612 -18.28 -27.18 4.25
C ARG A 612 -17.21 -27.50 3.21
N ASN A 613 -17.62 -28.04 2.07
CA ASN A 613 -16.72 -28.40 0.97
C ASN A 613 -17.08 -27.59 -0.31
N ALA A 614 -17.58 -26.37 -0.17
CA ALA A 614 -17.87 -25.51 -1.32
C ALA A 614 -16.59 -25.16 -2.07
N GLU A 615 -16.68 -25.16 -3.41
CA GLU A 615 -15.58 -24.76 -4.29
C GLU A 615 -15.87 -23.42 -4.99
N ILE A 616 -17.10 -22.91 -4.86
CA ILE A 616 -17.52 -21.61 -5.37
C ILE A 616 -17.99 -20.75 -4.20
N LEU A 617 -17.52 -19.49 -4.13
CA LEU A 617 -17.99 -18.50 -3.18
C LEU A 617 -18.82 -17.43 -3.90
N VAL A 618 -20.05 -17.18 -3.45
CA VAL A 618 -20.95 -16.15 -4.00
C VAL A 618 -21.12 -15.04 -2.97
N VAL A 619 -20.55 -13.87 -3.26
CA VAL A 619 -20.51 -12.73 -2.35
C VAL A 619 -21.54 -11.69 -2.79
N THR A 620 -22.35 -11.19 -1.86
CA THR A 620 -23.42 -10.23 -2.17
C THR A 620 -22.95 -8.78 -2.21
N GLY A 621 -21.91 -8.46 -1.46
CA GLY A 621 -21.42 -7.09 -1.28
C GLY A 621 -20.19 -6.77 -2.12
N ASP A 622 -19.94 -5.48 -2.30
CA ASP A 622 -18.83 -4.95 -3.08
C ASP A 622 -17.46 -5.12 -2.40
N ASN A 623 -16.39 -4.94 -3.22
CA ASN A 623 -15.03 -4.76 -2.78
C ASN A 623 -14.46 -5.96 -2.00
N PHE A 624 -14.70 -7.18 -2.48
CA PHE A 624 -14.15 -8.39 -1.88
C PHE A 624 -12.64 -8.47 -2.06
N GLY A 625 -11.91 -8.81 -0.98
CA GLY A 625 -10.45 -8.89 -0.99
C GLY A 625 -9.76 -7.52 -0.96
N CYS A 626 -10.42 -6.47 -0.44
CA CYS A 626 -9.79 -5.17 -0.24
C CYS A 626 -8.65 -5.25 0.79
N GLY A 627 -7.81 -4.23 0.82
CA GLY A 627 -6.75 -4.11 1.82
C GLY A 627 -5.38 -4.55 1.34
N SER A 628 -4.82 -5.63 1.88
CA SER A 628 -3.42 -6.02 1.71
C SER A 628 -3.08 -6.59 0.33
N SER A 629 -1.83 -6.36 -0.13
CA SER A 629 -1.27 -6.97 -1.35
C SER A 629 -0.90 -8.45 -1.23
N ARG A 630 -1.03 -9.05 -0.04
CA ARG A 630 -0.52 -10.40 0.25
C ARG A 630 -1.32 -11.48 -0.44
N GLU A 631 -0.61 -12.40 -1.07
CA GLU A 631 -1.20 -13.56 -1.73
C GLU A 631 -1.68 -14.66 -0.77
N HIS A 632 -1.42 -14.53 0.52
CA HIS A 632 -1.89 -15.51 1.52
C HIS A 632 -3.41 -15.68 1.49
N ALA A 633 -4.17 -14.63 1.14
CA ALA A 633 -5.63 -14.73 1.03
C ALA A 633 -6.07 -15.63 -0.15
N PRO A 634 -5.61 -15.46 -1.39
CA PRO A 634 -5.83 -16.43 -2.47
C PRO A 634 -5.30 -17.84 -2.14
N TRP A 635 -4.14 -17.96 -1.49
CA TRP A 635 -3.62 -19.28 -1.11
C TRP A 635 -4.50 -19.99 -0.08
N ALA A 636 -5.01 -19.26 0.92
CA ALA A 636 -5.91 -19.84 1.92
C ALA A 636 -7.23 -20.31 1.31
N LEU A 637 -7.80 -19.54 0.39
CA LEU A 637 -9.01 -19.89 -0.36
C LEU A 637 -8.77 -21.16 -1.19
N LYS A 638 -7.68 -21.20 -1.95
CA LYS A 638 -7.32 -22.35 -2.79
C LYS A 638 -7.01 -23.59 -1.96
N ASP A 639 -6.27 -23.45 -0.85
CA ASP A 639 -5.89 -24.54 0.04
C ASP A 639 -7.12 -25.10 0.80
N PHE A 640 -8.14 -24.29 0.99
CA PHE A 640 -9.45 -24.73 1.51
C PHE A 640 -10.24 -25.52 0.47
N GLY A 641 -10.08 -25.22 -0.81
CA GLY A 641 -10.77 -25.86 -1.93
C GLY A 641 -11.57 -24.90 -2.82
N ILE A 642 -11.65 -23.61 -2.47
CA ILE A 642 -12.32 -22.62 -3.33
C ILE A 642 -11.54 -22.45 -4.62
N GLN A 643 -12.21 -22.51 -5.76
CA GLN A 643 -11.64 -22.37 -7.10
C GLN A 643 -12.20 -21.16 -7.85
N SER A 644 -13.43 -20.73 -7.51
CA SER A 644 -14.04 -19.54 -8.12
C SER A 644 -14.75 -18.67 -7.06
N ILE A 645 -14.70 -17.36 -7.27
CA ILE A 645 -15.34 -16.36 -6.43
C ILE A 645 -16.16 -15.44 -7.32
N ILE A 646 -17.45 -15.30 -7.00
CA ILE A 646 -18.38 -14.43 -7.74
C ILE A 646 -18.75 -13.28 -6.81
N ALA A 647 -18.47 -12.04 -7.22
CA ALA A 647 -18.76 -10.84 -6.43
C ALA A 647 -19.10 -9.64 -7.34
N PRO A 648 -19.75 -8.59 -6.82
CA PRO A 648 -20.00 -7.37 -7.61
C PRO A 648 -18.71 -6.65 -7.98
N SER A 649 -17.76 -6.58 -7.04
CA SER A 649 -16.43 -6.00 -7.26
C SER A 649 -15.38 -6.60 -6.34
N PHE A 650 -14.10 -6.38 -6.65
CA PHE A 650 -12.94 -6.89 -5.92
C PHE A 650 -11.93 -5.78 -5.69
N GLY A 651 -11.12 -5.92 -4.64
CA GLY A 651 -9.89 -5.16 -4.51
C GLY A 651 -8.91 -5.54 -5.64
N ASP A 652 -8.34 -4.54 -6.31
CA ASP A 652 -7.55 -4.76 -7.54
C ASP A 652 -6.36 -5.71 -7.35
N ILE A 653 -5.61 -5.56 -6.26
CA ILE A 653 -4.46 -6.43 -5.98
C ILE A 653 -4.91 -7.87 -5.75
N PHE A 654 -5.96 -8.08 -4.95
CA PHE A 654 -6.53 -9.41 -4.70
C PHE A 654 -7.03 -10.06 -5.99
N TYR A 655 -7.75 -9.30 -6.84
CA TYR A 655 -8.24 -9.76 -8.13
C TYR A 655 -7.10 -10.27 -9.03
N ASN A 656 -6.01 -9.52 -9.10
CA ASN A 656 -4.81 -9.91 -9.86
C ASN A 656 -4.15 -11.16 -9.26
N ASN A 657 -4.00 -11.21 -7.95
CA ASN A 657 -3.40 -12.35 -7.25
C ASN A 657 -4.19 -13.65 -7.42
N CYS A 658 -5.52 -13.57 -7.55
CA CYS A 658 -6.36 -14.75 -7.81
C CYS A 658 -5.93 -15.46 -9.12
N PHE A 659 -5.82 -14.73 -10.22
CA PHE A 659 -5.41 -15.30 -11.52
C PHE A 659 -4.03 -15.93 -11.47
N LYS A 660 -3.07 -15.29 -10.80
CA LYS A 660 -1.69 -15.79 -10.62
C LYS A 660 -1.66 -17.14 -9.88
N ASN A 661 -2.69 -17.41 -9.09
CA ASN A 661 -2.81 -18.61 -8.28
C ASN A 661 -3.83 -19.63 -8.81
N GLY A 662 -4.37 -19.42 -10.00
CA GLY A 662 -5.34 -20.35 -10.61
C GLY A 662 -6.71 -20.33 -9.95
N LEU A 663 -7.08 -19.21 -9.31
CA LEU A 663 -8.43 -18.90 -8.84
C LEU A 663 -9.12 -18.02 -9.87
N LEU A 664 -10.41 -18.25 -10.12
CA LEU A 664 -11.20 -17.45 -11.05
C LEU A 664 -12.12 -16.48 -10.30
N PRO A 665 -11.76 -15.19 -10.19
CA PRO A 665 -12.66 -14.14 -9.68
C PRO A 665 -13.54 -13.63 -10.82
N ILE A 666 -14.86 -13.61 -10.59
CA ILE A 666 -15.88 -13.23 -11.59
C ILE A 666 -16.66 -12.02 -11.07
N ARG A 667 -16.70 -10.94 -11.87
CA ARG A 667 -17.50 -9.76 -11.59
C ARG A 667 -18.91 -9.90 -12.19
N ILE A 668 -19.93 -9.84 -11.34
CA ILE A 668 -21.34 -9.90 -11.75
C ILE A 668 -22.10 -8.76 -11.06
N PRO A 669 -22.97 -8.02 -11.77
CA PRO A 669 -23.77 -6.98 -11.13
C PRO A 669 -24.54 -7.50 -9.91
N GLN A 670 -24.50 -6.75 -8.80
CA GLN A 670 -25.10 -7.13 -7.52
C GLN A 670 -26.55 -7.59 -7.65
N LYS A 671 -27.35 -6.92 -8.49
CA LYS A 671 -28.73 -7.30 -8.75
C LYS A 671 -28.87 -8.73 -9.25
N ILE A 672 -28.00 -9.15 -10.19
CA ILE A 672 -28.01 -10.53 -10.74
C ILE A 672 -27.60 -11.53 -9.65
N ILE A 673 -26.60 -11.18 -8.84
CA ILE A 673 -26.17 -12.02 -7.73
C ILE A 673 -27.33 -12.26 -6.77
N LEU A 674 -28.00 -11.20 -6.31
CA LEU A 674 -29.09 -11.27 -5.34
C LEU A 674 -30.34 -11.99 -5.88
N GLU A 675 -30.71 -11.71 -7.13
CA GLU A 675 -31.93 -12.26 -7.72
C GLU A 675 -31.78 -13.70 -8.24
N LYS A 676 -30.60 -14.07 -8.76
CA LYS A 676 -30.43 -15.34 -9.46
C LYS A 676 -29.45 -16.31 -8.77
N LEU A 677 -28.29 -15.86 -8.29
CA LEU A 677 -27.24 -16.76 -7.81
C LEU A 677 -27.38 -17.08 -6.32
N ILE A 678 -27.71 -16.11 -5.49
CA ILE A 678 -27.88 -16.31 -4.03
C ILE A 678 -29.00 -17.27 -3.68
N PRO A 679 -30.18 -17.27 -4.36
CA PRO A 679 -31.20 -18.26 -4.08
C PRO A 679 -30.74 -19.71 -4.30
N ILE A 680 -29.90 -19.96 -5.30
CA ILE A 680 -29.30 -21.27 -5.57
C ILE A 680 -28.26 -21.62 -4.49
N ALA A 681 -27.34 -20.71 -4.22
CA ALA A 681 -26.29 -20.89 -3.21
C ALA A 681 -26.88 -21.14 -1.80
N LYS A 682 -27.97 -20.44 -1.42
CA LYS A 682 -28.62 -20.63 -0.11
C LYS A 682 -29.31 -21.99 0.03
N ARG A 683 -29.71 -22.65 -1.07
CA ARG A 683 -30.24 -24.03 -1.03
C ARG A 683 -29.12 -25.08 -0.97
N GLY A 684 -27.85 -24.69 -1.16
CA GLY A 684 -26.70 -25.59 -1.26
C GLY A 684 -26.63 -26.31 -2.61
N ASP A 685 -27.30 -25.79 -3.63
CA ASP A 685 -27.29 -26.35 -4.98
C ASP A 685 -25.95 -26.00 -5.68
N LYS A 686 -25.68 -26.72 -6.78
CA LYS A 686 -24.45 -26.47 -7.58
C LYS A 686 -24.67 -25.31 -8.53
N LEU A 687 -23.58 -24.57 -8.74
CA LEU A 687 -23.37 -23.69 -9.87
C LEU A 687 -22.33 -24.28 -10.81
N THR A 688 -22.46 -24.05 -12.10
CA THR A 688 -21.51 -24.47 -13.13
C THR A 688 -20.90 -23.23 -13.76
N VAL A 689 -19.60 -23.03 -13.59
CA VAL A 689 -18.81 -21.94 -14.19
C VAL A 689 -18.05 -22.50 -15.39
N ASP A 690 -18.30 -21.97 -16.58
CA ASP A 690 -17.60 -22.34 -17.83
C ASP A 690 -16.75 -21.16 -18.28
N LEU A 691 -15.43 -21.29 -18.14
CA LEU A 691 -14.50 -20.21 -18.47
C LEU A 691 -14.29 -20.04 -19.99
N PRO A 692 -14.10 -21.07 -20.81
CA PRO A 692 -14.06 -20.94 -22.25
C PRO A 692 -15.24 -20.16 -22.85
N ASN A 693 -16.46 -20.49 -22.41
CA ASN A 693 -17.70 -19.84 -22.89
C ASN A 693 -18.09 -18.59 -22.07
N GLN A 694 -17.41 -18.34 -20.93
CA GLN A 694 -17.69 -17.23 -20.01
C GLN A 694 -19.15 -17.20 -19.54
N THR A 695 -19.70 -18.36 -19.16
CA THR A 695 -21.09 -18.50 -18.70
C THR A 695 -21.19 -19.09 -17.29
N ILE A 696 -22.30 -18.80 -16.61
CA ILE A 696 -22.63 -19.45 -15.33
C ILE A 696 -23.98 -20.11 -15.48
N GLY A 697 -24.04 -21.42 -15.19
CA GLY A 697 -25.26 -22.23 -15.18
C GLY A 697 -25.60 -22.74 -13.79
N ASP A 698 -26.80 -23.37 -13.68
CA ASP A 698 -27.17 -24.17 -12.51
C ASP A 698 -26.60 -25.59 -12.62
N GLY A 699 -26.89 -26.43 -11.61
CA GLY A 699 -26.48 -27.84 -11.60
C GLY A 699 -27.22 -28.72 -12.63
N GLU A 700 -28.28 -28.21 -13.28
CA GLU A 700 -29.09 -28.92 -14.28
C GLU A 700 -28.68 -28.56 -15.72
N GLY A 701 -27.77 -27.58 -15.89
CA GLY A 701 -27.27 -27.16 -17.20
C GLY A 701 -27.98 -25.94 -17.81
N ASN A 702 -28.92 -25.32 -17.08
CA ASN A 702 -29.53 -24.08 -17.55
C ASN A 702 -28.60 -22.90 -17.36
N ILE A 703 -28.40 -22.06 -18.37
CA ILE A 703 -27.59 -20.86 -18.31
C ILE A 703 -28.35 -19.78 -17.51
N ILE A 704 -27.74 -19.30 -16.44
CA ILE A 704 -28.25 -18.24 -15.55
C ILE A 704 -27.66 -16.89 -15.89
N VAL A 705 -26.35 -16.88 -16.18
CA VAL A 705 -25.58 -15.71 -16.65
C VAL A 705 -24.97 -16.11 -18.00
N ASP A 706 -25.42 -15.45 -19.04
CA ASP A 706 -25.06 -15.73 -20.43
C ASP A 706 -23.69 -15.21 -20.81
N HIS A 707 -23.15 -14.23 -20.06
CA HIS A 707 -21.79 -13.73 -20.25
C HIS A 707 -21.23 -13.06 -19.00
N PHE A 708 -19.94 -13.31 -18.70
CA PHE A 708 -19.15 -12.55 -17.74
C PHE A 708 -17.80 -12.13 -18.33
N GLU A 709 -17.30 -10.98 -17.91
CA GLU A 709 -16.06 -10.41 -18.43
C GLU A 709 -14.83 -11.01 -17.75
N VAL A 710 -13.88 -11.48 -18.55
CA VAL A 710 -12.51 -11.83 -18.12
C VAL A 710 -11.55 -11.33 -19.17
N GLU A 711 -10.47 -10.69 -18.75
CA GLU A 711 -9.41 -10.25 -19.64
C GLU A 711 -8.81 -11.43 -20.42
N GLU A 712 -8.71 -11.30 -21.75
CA GLU A 712 -8.36 -12.40 -22.66
C GLU A 712 -7.01 -13.06 -22.32
N PHE A 713 -6.00 -12.26 -21.96
CA PHE A 713 -4.70 -12.80 -21.53
C PHE A 713 -4.85 -13.69 -20.29
N ARG A 714 -5.61 -13.26 -19.29
CA ARG A 714 -5.83 -14.02 -18.04
C ARG A 714 -6.64 -15.29 -18.29
N LYS A 715 -7.66 -15.17 -19.14
CA LYS A 715 -8.42 -16.34 -19.63
C LYS A 715 -7.50 -17.34 -20.28
N HIS A 716 -6.65 -16.88 -21.22
CA HIS A 716 -5.68 -17.73 -21.90
C HIS A 716 -4.75 -18.45 -20.92
N CYS A 717 -4.18 -17.72 -19.95
CA CYS A 717 -3.30 -18.32 -18.93
C CYS A 717 -4.03 -19.36 -18.08
N LEU A 718 -5.26 -19.08 -17.59
CA LEU A 718 -6.02 -20.04 -16.80
C LEU A 718 -6.44 -21.28 -17.60
N VAL A 719 -6.95 -21.10 -18.83
CA VAL A 719 -7.40 -22.21 -19.70
C VAL A 719 -6.24 -23.15 -20.03
N HIS A 720 -5.03 -22.63 -20.21
CA HIS A 720 -3.87 -23.44 -20.61
C HIS A 720 -2.91 -23.75 -19.45
N GLY A 721 -3.13 -23.19 -18.26
CA GLY A 721 -2.25 -23.40 -17.11
C GLY A 721 -0.85 -22.82 -17.29
N LEU A 722 -0.73 -21.63 -17.92
CA LEU A 722 0.54 -21.05 -18.33
C LEU A 722 1.19 -20.23 -17.21
N ASP A 723 2.55 -20.25 -17.19
CA ASP A 723 3.39 -19.41 -16.33
C ASP A 723 3.64 -18.03 -17.00
N ASP A 724 3.17 -16.98 -16.37
CA ASP A 724 3.30 -15.59 -16.87
C ASP A 724 4.76 -15.17 -17.08
N ILE A 725 5.68 -15.61 -16.20
CA ILE A 725 7.11 -15.27 -16.28
C ILE A 725 7.70 -15.94 -17.54
N GLY A 726 7.36 -17.21 -17.77
CA GLY A 726 7.80 -17.92 -18.97
C GLY A 726 7.33 -17.26 -20.26
N ILE A 727 6.09 -16.74 -20.29
CA ILE A 727 5.55 -15.98 -21.43
C ILE A 727 6.32 -14.65 -21.60
N THR A 728 6.58 -13.95 -20.50
CA THR A 728 7.31 -12.68 -20.54
C THR A 728 8.74 -12.84 -21.02
N LEU A 729 9.44 -13.91 -20.60
CA LEU A 729 10.81 -14.20 -21.03
C LEU A 729 10.93 -14.48 -22.54
N GLN A 730 9.84 -14.87 -23.21
CA GLN A 730 9.82 -14.92 -24.69
C GLN A 730 9.98 -13.55 -25.34
N LYS A 731 9.72 -12.48 -24.57
CA LYS A 731 9.84 -11.07 -24.96
C LYS A 731 11.13 -10.42 -24.43
N GLU A 732 12.11 -11.21 -23.98
CA GLU A 732 13.35 -10.71 -23.36
C GLU A 732 14.13 -9.73 -24.26
N ALA A 733 14.11 -9.94 -25.58
CA ALA A 733 14.76 -9.04 -26.53
C ALA A 733 14.15 -7.61 -26.48
N PHE A 734 12.83 -7.50 -26.35
CA PHE A 734 12.16 -6.19 -26.18
C PHE A 734 12.54 -5.52 -24.86
N ILE A 735 12.63 -6.29 -23.77
CA ILE A 735 13.03 -5.78 -22.47
C ILE A 735 14.45 -5.22 -22.53
N THR A 736 15.40 -5.99 -23.11
CA THR A 736 16.80 -5.57 -23.24
C THR A 736 16.93 -4.31 -24.10
N LYS A 737 16.24 -4.24 -25.23
CA LYS A 737 16.24 -3.05 -26.09
C LYS A 737 15.64 -1.84 -25.35
N TYR A 738 14.54 -2.02 -24.62
CA TYR A 738 13.97 -0.96 -23.81
C TYR A 738 14.96 -0.45 -22.75
N GLU A 739 15.69 -1.34 -22.06
CA GLU A 739 16.72 -0.97 -21.09
C GLU A 739 17.84 -0.14 -21.70
N GLU A 740 18.27 -0.46 -22.94
CA GLU A 740 19.26 0.31 -23.69
C GLU A 740 18.77 1.72 -24.03
N ILE A 741 17.55 1.82 -24.59
CA ILE A 741 16.91 3.11 -24.92
C ILE A 741 16.71 3.94 -23.64
N ARG A 742 16.20 3.33 -22.58
CA ARG A 742 15.98 3.98 -21.30
C ARG A 742 17.28 4.55 -20.73
N LYS A 743 18.36 3.79 -20.74
CA LYS A 743 19.66 4.22 -20.25
C LYS A 743 20.20 5.42 -21.05
N ALA A 744 20.02 5.43 -22.34
CA ALA A 744 20.43 6.56 -23.19
C ALA A 744 19.59 7.81 -22.96
N LYS A 745 18.25 7.65 -22.84
CA LYS A 745 17.29 8.76 -22.76
C LYS A 745 17.10 9.32 -21.34
N TYR A 746 17.14 8.45 -20.34
CA TYR A 746 16.84 8.76 -18.93
C TYR A 746 17.99 8.35 -18.01
N SER A 747 19.22 8.71 -18.38
CA SER A 747 20.43 8.37 -17.65
C SER A 747 20.42 8.81 -16.18
N PHE A 748 19.66 9.84 -15.85
CA PHE A 748 19.45 10.31 -14.47
C PHE A 748 18.69 9.31 -13.58
N TRP A 749 18.00 8.32 -14.15
CA TRP A 749 17.38 7.23 -13.38
C TRP A 749 18.35 6.07 -13.06
N GLU A 750 19.55 6.04 -13.67
CA GLU A 750 20.56 4.98 -13.48
C GLU A 750 21.37 5.10 -12.15
N GLY A 751 21.01 6.05 -11.29
CA GLY A 751 21.71 6.31 -10.01
C GLY A 751 21.79 5.11 -9.06
N GLY A 752 20.92 4.10 -9.21
CA GLY A 752 20.93 2.86 -8.44
C GLY A 752 22.24 2.05 -8.54
N SER A 753 23.02 2.22 -9.61
CA SER A 753 24.34 1.58 -9.76
C SER A 753 25.36 1.98 -8.70
N LYS A 754 25.13 3.07 -7.96
CA LYS A 754 25.97 3.48 -6.84
C LYS A 754 25.88 2.52 -5.66
N PHE A 755 24.77 1.77 -5.49
CA PHE A 755 24.65 0.73 -4.46
C PHE A 755 25.66 -0.42 -4.63
N LEU A 756 25.99 -0.77 -5.87
CA LEU A 756 26.92 -1.86 -6.16
C LEU A 756 28.35 -1.57 -5.66
N LYS A 757 28.65 -0.34 -5.23
CA LYS A 757 29.95 0.04 -4.65
C LYS A 757 30.02 -0.11 -3.14
N PHE A 758 28.92 -0.47 -2.48
CA PHE A 758 28.86 -0.78 -1.06
C PHE A 758 28.68 -2.30 -0.91
N PRO A 759 29.77 -3.09 -0.82
CA PRO A 759 29.63 -4.51 -0.57
C PRO A 759 28.93 -4.70 0.78
N PHE A 760 27.95 -5.62 0.80
CA PHE A 760 27.40 -6.13 2.04
C PHE A 760 28.55 -6.81 2.82
N ASP A 761 29.10 -6.15 3.82
CA ASP A 761 29.99 -6.75 4.80
C ASP A 761 29.31 -6.68 6.17
N PRO A 762 28.79 -7.80 6.68
CA PRO A 762 28.14 -7.86 7.99
C PRO A 762 29.08 -7.45 9.15
N ARG A 763 30.38 -7.29 8.90
CA ARG A 763 31.37 -6.84 9.88
C ARG A 763 31.53 -5.31 9.89
N ILE A 764 31.18 -4.61 8.79
CA ILE A 764 31.24 -3.16 8.68
C ILE A 764 30.06 -2.50 9.41
N GLU A 765 28.94 -3.23 9.56
CA GLU A 765 27.73 -2.75 10.23
C GLU A 765 27.93 -2.43 11.72
N LYS A 766 29.03 -2.85 12.34
CA LYS A 766 29.17 -2.74 13.79
C LYS A 766 29.60 -1.38 14.32
N HIS A 767 30.25 -0.52 13.57
CA HIS A 767 30.85 0.72 14.11
C HIS A 767 31.19 1.78 13.05
N THR A 768 30.30 2.16 12.16
CA THR A 768 30.46 3.47 11.53
C THR A 768 29.60 4.46 12.33
N PRO A 769 30.21 5.34 13.13
CA PRO A 769 29.44 6.46 13.66
C PRO A 769 28.89 7.25 12.48
N LEU A 770 27.70 7.82 12.62
CA LEU A 770 27.05 8.72 11.64
C LEU A 770 27.90 9.98 11.32
N THR A 771 29.17 10.03 11.73
CA THR A 771 30.11 11.15 11.63
C THR A 771 30.73 11.36 10.26
N THR A 772 30.45 10.56 9.24
CA THR A 772 31.01 10.75 7.89
C THR A 772 30.02 11.08 6.81
N TYR A 773 28.73 11.28 7.12
CA TYR A 773 27.93 12.16 6.31
C TYR A 773 28.19 13.58 6.83
N ASP A 774 28.89 14.40 6.06
CA ASP A 774 28.70 15.83 6.14
C ASP A 774 27.20 16.05 6.01
N VAL A 775 26.52 16.04 7.15
CA VAL A 775 25.25 16.70 7.29
C VAL A 775 25.63 18.13 7.01
N VAL A 776 25.49 18.52 5.75
CA VAL A 776 25.36 19.92 5.45
C VAL A 776 24.25 20.34 6.40
N HIS A 777 24.62 21.09 7.43
CA HIS A 777 23.68 21.82 8.25
C HIS A 777 22.88 22.67 7.28
N GLN A 778 21.85 22.09 6.70
CA GLN A 778 20.76 22.87 6.15
C GLN A 778 19.94 23.20 7.39
N ASP A 779 20.09 24.43 7.84
CA ASP A 779 19.17 25.05 8.76
C ASP A 779 17.79 24.90 8.17
N TRP A 780 17.00 23.98 8.72
CA TRP A 780 15.62 23.74 8.36
C TRP A 780 14.72 24.65 9.16
#